data_bfcc367bc9585bb211faf1685a483676
#
_entry.id   bfcc367bc9585bb211faf1685a483676
#
_cell.length_a   1.000
_cell.length_b   1.000
_cell.length_c   1.000
_cell.angle_alpha   90.00
_cell.angle_beta   90.00
_cell.angle_gamma   90.00
#
_symmetry.space_group_name_H-M   'P 1'
#
loop_
_entity.id
_entity.type
_entity.pdbx_description
1 polymer ?
#
loop_
_entity_poly.entity_id
_entity_poly.type
_entity_poly.pdbx_seq_one_letter_code
_entity_poly.pdbx_strand_id
1 'polypeptide(L)'
;MKRFIWGWIATFGVASIGVAQVAPNEISGIVKARENKKEVELVGANVYWLGTQEGTITDGTGKFTVPVNRSTRKLVVSYIGYKADTLAVSGNQFVEVMLEPEELNEVTVAGRKPGTHMSRVDPMTSVKITGEELCKAACCNLGESFETNASVDVSYSDAATGAKQIQMLGLSGNYVQMMTENMPNFRGLATPYGLGYIAGPWMESIQVSKGTASVLNGYEGLTGQINVEYKKPMNSEKFYLNLFGSSAGRAESNVNGSIHLNEKWSTAILAHYSEDLMSMDENNDGFRDEPVLKQANFINRWNYDNQNGFTSQFGIKVLDENRLGGQMDFEGEKPSAKLYGINIDTRRYEGFAKAGYVFDDDFTSLAMVASYSYHDQNSFYGLKRYDAKQSSVYANLIFQSYLGGVNSKFSTGASFQSDNFDEDLMLNFSDQGSLVNYKRDEVVPGVFFQYTYSIPEKLTLIAGIRSDFHNNFGTFVTPRLHVKYNLSENWILRASAGKGYRTPNVLAENSFLLASSRSINIADNIDQEEAWNYGANITRYIHINGRELTLNAEYYRTDFINQLIVDADQSTDAVYFYNLNGDSYANNFQVEAKYELIKGLDMVAAWRINDVKMTINDELVDRPLRSRYKGLLNFSYTTPLKKWQFDFTTQFNGKGRVPSTVMNPQEYQRPEEFDPYQIMNGQITKYFRTWELYVGVENLANFTQSDPIIAGDDPFGQYFDSSLIWGPVMGRKIYFGLRFAIDRE
;
A
#
# COMPACT_ATOMS: atom_id res chain seq x y z
N MET A 1 48.26 -29.64 46.87
CA MET A 1 48.35 -29.74 48.35
C MET A 1 47.02 -30.36 48.80
N LYS A 2 46.93 -31.67 49.07
CA LYS A 2 47.02 -32.35 50.38
C LYS A 2 46.16 -31.64 51.44
N ARG A 3 45.11 -32.27 52.02
CA ARG A 3 44.99 -33.49 52.87
C ARG A 3 43.49 -33.74 53.12
N PHE A 4 42.89 -34.90 52.98
CA PHE A 4 42.79 -36.10 53.89
C PHE A 4 42.38 -35.77 55.36
N ILE A 5 41.30 -36.46 55.79
CA ILE A 5 41.15 -37.25 57.06
C ILE A 5 39.71 -37.83 57.07
N TRP A 6 39.46 -39.10 56.92
CA TRP A 6 39.20 -40.29 57.73
C TRP A 6 38.39 -39.95 59.01
N GLY A 7 37.30 -40.58 59.27
CA GLY A 7 36.86 -41.92 59.43
C GLY A 7 35.86 -41.98 60.61
N TRP A 8 34.94 -42.93 60.62
CA TRP A 8 34.75 -43.96 61.65
C TRP A 8 33.47 -44.73 61.38
N ILE A 9 33.58 -46.05 61.27
CA ILE A 9 32.58 -47.08 61.21
C ILE A 9 31.99 -47.32 62.60
N ALA A 10 30.66 -47.40 62.68
CA ALA A 10 29.97 -48.10 63.79
C ALA A 10 28.82 -48.93 63.21
N THR A 11 29.03 -50.22 63.19
CA THR A 11 28.07 -51.28 62.95
C THR A 11 27.09 -51.42 64.10
N PHE A 12 25.78 -51.26 63.80
CA PHE A 12 24.73 -51.87 64.65
C PHE A 12 23.75 -52.61 63.76
N GLY A 13 23.67 -53.91 63.91
CA GLY A 13 22.66 -54.72 63.30
C GLY A 13 21.31 -54.51 64.00
N VAL A 14 20.27 -54.37 63.17
CA VAL A 14 18.88 -54.48 63.61
C VAL A 14 18.09 -55.24 62.56
N ALA A 15 17.29 -56.11 63.09
CA ALA A 15 16.45 -57.08 62.46
C ALA A 15 15.61 -56.57 61.30
N SER A 16 15.55 -57.39 60.23
CA SER A 16 14.63 -57.33 59.12
C SER A 16 13.18 -57.49 59.58
N ILE A 17 12.43 -56.39 59.59
CA ILE A 17 10.97 -56.43 59.56
C ILE A 17 10.63 -56.35 58.07
N GLY A 18 10.10 -57.43 57.50
CA GLY A 18 9.57 -57.42 56.12
C GLY A 18 8.39 -56.42 56.01
N VAL A 19 8.62 -55.27 55.42
CA VAL A 19 7.55 -54.40 54.95
C VAL A 19 7.14 -54.96 53.58
N ALA A 20 5.93 -55.53 53.54
CA ALA A 20 5.31 -55.87 52.26
C ALA A 20 5.26 -54.65 51.40
N GLN A 21 6.00 -54.65 50.32
CA GLN A 21 5.98 -53.59 49.28
C GLN A 21 4.61 -53.66 48.62
N VAL A 22 3.69 -52.77 49.00
CA VAL A 22 2.44 -52.54 48.27
C VAL A 22 2.87 -51.99 46.90
N ALA A 23 2.64 -52.78 45.84
CA ALA A 23 2.84 -52.39 44.49
C ALA A 23 2.10 -51.04 44.27
N PRO A 24 2.73 -50.02 43.71
CA PRO A 24 2.07 -48.75 43.48
C PRO A 24 0.86 -48.99 42.59
N ASN A 25 -0.32 -48.49 43.00
CA ASN A 25 -1.53 -48.51 42.22
C ASN A 25 -1.33 -47.50 41.07
N GLU A 26 -0.84 -47.97 39.92
CA GLU A 26 -0.56 -47.16 38.75
C GLU A 26 -1.41 -47.66 37.57
N ILE A 27 -1.86 -46.74 36.75
CA ILE A 27 -2.50 -47.01 35.47
C ILE A 27 -1.47 -46.75 34.37
N SER A 28 -1.24 -47.73 33.53
CA SER A 28 -0.38 -47.61 32.36
C SER A 28 -1.19 -47.78 31.08
N GLY A 29 -0.72 -47.18 30.00
CA GLY A 29 -1.41 -47.27 28.72
C GLY A 29 -0.56 -46.80 27.56
N ILE A 30 -1.17 -46.80 26.40
CA ILE A 30 -0.59 -46.26 25.15
C ILE A 30 -1.60 -45.35 24.46
N VAL A 31 -1.14 -44.25 23.93
CA VAL A 31 -1.97 -43.31 23.16
C VAL A 31 -1.59 -43.43 21.70
N LYS A 32 -2.56 -43.65 20.84
CA LYS A 32 -2.41 -43.78 19.40
C LYS A 32 -3.38 -42.86 18.67
N ALA A 33 -3.10 -42.59 17.40
CA ALA A 33 -4.02 -41.95 16.46
C ALA A 33 -4.04 -42.73 15.14
N ARG A 34 -5.06 -42.48 14.31
CA ARG A 34 -5.15 -43.07 12.99
C ARG A 34 -4.89 -41.99 11.94
N GLU A 35 -3.71 -42.01 11.31
CA GLU A 35 -3.33 -41.11 10.20
C GLU A 35 -3.21 -41.94 8.91
N ASN A 36 -3.86 -41.48 7.83
CA ASN A 36 -3.78 -42.13 6.51
C ASN A 36 -3.98 -43.66 6.53
N LYS A 37 -4.93 -44.15 7.38
CA LYS A 37 -5.21 -45.57 7.59
C LYS A 37 -4.10 -46.38 8.31
N LYS A 38 -3.09 -45.71 8.86
CA LYS A 38 -2.07 -46.32 9.72
C LYS A 38 -2.23 -45.84 11.15
N GLU A 39 -1.94 -46.75 12.11
CA GLU A 39 -1.87 -46.35 13.52
C GLU A 39 -0.50 -45.73 13.79
N VAL A 40 -0.49 -44.55 14.41
CA VAL A 40 0.69 -43.80 14.81
C VAL A 40 0.65 -43.60 16.31
N GLU A 41 1.76 -43.85 17.00
CA GLU A 41 1.90 -43.64 18.44
C GLU A 41 2.12 -42.16 18.72
N LEU A 42 1.30 -41.59 19.65
CA LEU A 42 1.37 -40.17 19.97
C LEU A 42 2.35 -39.92 21.12
N VAL A 43 3.49 -39.35 20.79
CA VAL A 43 4.56 -38.94 21.74
C VAL A 43 4.25 -37.57 22.32
N GLY A 44 4.30 -37.39 23.64
CA GLY A 44 4.03 -36.13 24.31
C GLY A 44 2.55 -35.79 24.49
N ALA A 45 1.64 -36.78 24.34
CA ALA A 45 0.24 -36.57 24.66
C ALA A 45 0.05 -36.40 26.18
N ASN A 46 -0.77 -35.41 26.56
CA ASN A 46 -1.09 -35.17 27.98
C ASN A 46 -2.12 -36.18 28.49
N VAL A 47 -1.84 -36.78 29.64
CA VAL A 47 -2.71 -37.74 30.33
C VAL A 47 -2.89 -37.26 31.77
N TYR A 48 -4.08 -36.85 32.15
CA TYR A 48 -4.33 -36.26 33.48
C TYR A 48 -5.70 -36.61 34.03
N TRP A 49 -5.85 -36.56 35.36
CA TRP A 49 -7.09 -36.81 36.03
C TRP A 49 -8.06 -35.63 35.95
N LEU A 50 -9.28 -35.87 35.49
CA LEU A 50 -10.29 -34.84 35.31
C LEU A 50 -10.52 -34.02 36.58
N GLY A 51 -10.34 -32.70 36.49
CA GLY A 51 -10.53 -31.76 37.60
C GLY A 51 -9.35 -31.70 38.57
N THR A 52 -8.19 -32.26 38.24
CA THR A 52 -6.97 -32.20 39.06
C THR A 52 -5.77 -31.70 38.24
N GLN A 53 -4.66 -31.41 38.93
CA GLN A 53 -3.37 -31.10 38.28
C GLN A 53 -2.44 -32.32 38.23
N GLU A 54 -2.93 -33.54 38.60
CA GLU A 54 -2.13 -34.76 38.57
C GLU A 54 -2.23 -35.41 37.20
N GLY A 55 -1.09 -35.62 36.56
CA GLY A 55 -1.02 -36.24 35.23
C GLY A 55 0.41 -36.56 34.83
N THR A 56 0.56 -37.05 33.61
CA THR A 56 1.82 -37.39 32.95
C THR A 56 1.73 -37.09 31.47
N ILE A 57 2.82 -37.29 30.75
CA ILE A 57 2.88 -37.24 29.28
C ILE A 57 3.33 -38.58 28.73
N THR A 58 2.93 -38.90 27.50
CA THR A 58 3.40 -40.12 26.83
C THR A 58 4.89 -40.00 26.44
N ASP A 59 5.58 -41.13 26.59
CA ASP A 59 7.01 -41.26 26.23
C ASP A 59 7.24 -41.41 24.72
N GLY A 60 8.51 -41.60 24.32
CA GLY A 60 8.92 -41.73 22.90
C GLY A 60 8.31 -42.93 22.16
N THR A 61 7.54 -43.81 22.85
CA THR A 61 6.79 -44.95 22.29
C THR A 61 5.27 -44.80 22.49
N GLY A 62 4.79 -43.57 22.79
CA GLY A 62 3.38 -43.29 23.02
C GLY A 62 2.82 -43.85 24.32
N LYS A 63 3.65 -44.42 25.22
CA LYS A 63 3.22 -45.05 26.48
C LYS A 63 3.23 -44.08 27.63
N PHE A 64 2.33 -44.29 28.58
CA PHE A 64 2.25 -43.50 29.81
C PHE A 64 2.05 -44.36 31.04
N THR A 65 2.42 -43.86 32.21
CA THR A 65 2.10 -44.38 33.51
C THR A 65 1.73 -43.24 34.44
N VAL A 66 0.56 -43.33 35.09
CA VAL A 66 0.05 -42.32 36.02
C VAL A 66 -0.43 -42.97 37.31
N PRO A 67 -0.12 -42.44 38.51
CA PRO A 67 -0.62 -42.92 39.78
C PRO A 67 -2.16 -42.87 39.84
N VAL A 68 -2.79 -43.87 40.47
CA VAL A 68 -4.25 -43.88 40.64
C VAL A 68 -4.68 -42.73 41.55
N ASN A 69 -5.53 -41.84 41.04
CA ASN A 69 -6.13 -40.81 41.86
C ASN A 69 -7.38 -41.33 42.59
N ARG A 70 -7.49 -41.00 43.90
CA ARG A 70 -8.62 -41.46 44.75
C ARG A 70 -9.86 -40.55 44.65
N SER A 71 -9.72 -39.37 44.11
CA SER A 71 -10.81 -38.37 44.05
C SER A 71 -11.62 -38.47 42.77
N THR A 72 -11.05 -39.00 41.66
CA THR A 72 -11.72 -39.16 40.38
C THR A 72 -11.26 -40.45 39.70
N ARG A 73 -12.16 -41.07 38.95
CA ARG A 73 -11.87 -42.24 38.10
C ARG A 73 -11.88 -41.91 36.61
N LYS A 74 -11.92 -40.61 36.24
CA LYS A 74 -11.93 -40.16 34.85
C LYS A 74 -10.55 -39.64 34.46
N LEU A 75 -9.93 -40.35 33.52
CA LEU A 75 -8.65 -39.98 32.92
C LEU A 75 -8.89 -39.29 31.61
N VAL A 76 -8.33 -38.07 31.43
CA VAL A 76 -8.41 -37.30 30.20
C VAL A 76 -7.10 -37.46 29.44
N VAL A 77 -7.21 -37.78 28.16
CA VAL A 77 -6.07 -37.82 27.22
C VAL A 77 -6.27 -36.78 26.16
N SER A 78 -5.29 -35.92 25.97
CA SER A 78 -5.35 -34.82 24.98
C SER A 78 -4.03 -34.67 24.25
N TYR A 79 -4.11 -34.33 22.96
CA TYR A 79 -2.97 -34.04 22.12
C TYR A 79 -3.34 -32.95 21.11
N ILE A 80 -2.41 -32.08 20.77
CA ILE A 80 -2.67 -30.96 19.85
C ILE A 80 -3.08 -31.48 18.47
N GLY A 81 -4.20 -31.01 17.95
CA GLY A 81 -4.77 -31.47 16.66
C GLY A 81 -5.65 -32.70 16.76
N TYR A 82 -5.95 -33.20 17.98
CA TYR A 82 -6.81 -34.36 18.22
C TYR A 82 -7.88 -34.06 19.26
N LYS A 83 -9.04 -34.66 19.09
CA LYS A 83 -10.15 -34.53 20.03
C LYS A 83 -9.79 -35.24 21.36
N ALA A 84 -9.84 -34.48 22.46
CA ALA A 84 -9.57 -35.04 23.77
C ALA A 84 -10.58 -36.13 24.11
N ASP A 85 -10.10 -37.27 24.62
CA ASP A 85 -10.94 -38.37 25.09
C ASP A 85 -10.89 -38.49 26.61
N THR A 86 -12.02 -38.89 27.20
CA THR A 86 -12.17 -39.07 28.66
C THR A 86 -12.64 -40.47 28.99
N LEU A 87 -11.78 -41.24 29.60
CA LEU A 87 -11.98 -42.63 29.92
C LEU A 87 -12.27 -42.83 31.41
N ALA A 88 -13.22 -43.71 31.70
CA ALA A 88 -13.43 -44.16 33.07
C ALA A 88 -12.52 -45.38 33.33
N VAL A 89 -11.59 -45.24 34.24
CA VAL A 89 -10.61 -46.30 34.57
C VAL A 89 -10.77 -46.80 35.99
N SER A 90 -10.54 -48.10 36.21
CA SER A 90 -10.67 -48.72 37.53
C SER A 90 -9.55 -49.76 37.76
N GLY A 91 -8.79 -49.59 38.85
CA GLY A 91 -7.71 -50.48 39.23
C GLY A 91 -6.45 -50.42 38.37
N ASN A 92 -5.55 -51.38 38.52
CA ASN A 92 -4.34 -51.55 37.71
C ASN A 92 -4.69 -52.05 36.31
N GLN A 93 -5.04 -51.16 35.41
CA GLN A 93 -5.49 -51.49 34.05
C GLN A 93 -4.51 -50.95 33.03
N PHE A 94 -4.17 -51.73 31.99
CA PHE A 94 -3.52 -51.20 30.81
C PHE A 94 -4.60 -50.64 29.87
N VAL A 95 -4.45 -49.36 29.45
CA VAL A 95 -5.46 -48.67 28.66
C VAL A 95 -4.88 -48.29 27.30
N GLU A 96 -5.56 -48.69 26.23
CA GLU A 96 -5.23 -48.21 24.89
C GLU A 96 -6.22 -47.11 24.50
N VAL A 97 -5.68 -45.94 24.15
CA VAL A 97 -6.47 -44.76 23.78
C VAL A 97 -6.22 -44.41 22.34
N MET A 98 -7.28 -44.36 21.52
CA MET A 98 -7.24 -43.96 20.13
C MET A 98 -7.84 -42.59 20.02
N LEU A 99 -7.01 -41.54 19.80
CA LEU A 99 -7.50 -40.21 19.57
C LEU A 99 -7.89 -40.01 18.09
N GLU A 100 -9.06 -39.46 17.89
CA GLU A 100 -9.51 -39.04 16.56
C GLU A 100 -8.93 -37.66 16.22
N PRO A 101 -8.45 -37.41 14.98
CA PRO A 101 -8.10 -36.07 14.54
C PRO A 101 -9.27 -35.15 14.83
N GLU A 102 -9.03 -34.03 15.45
CA GLU A 102 -10.00 -32.96 15.54
C GLU A 102 -10.09 -32.38 14.13
N GLU A 103 -11.12 -32.79 13.37
CA GLU A 103 -11.53 -31.98 12.24
C GLU A 103 -11.89 -30.62 12.86
N LEU A 104 -10.96 -29.67 12.79
CA LEU A 104 -11.25 -28.28 12.97
C LEU A 104 -12.28 -27.94 11.89
N ASN A 105 -13.56 -28.15 12.21
CA ASN A 105 -14.58 -27.33 11.60
C ASN A 105 -14.04 -25.92 11.83
N GLU A 106 -13.56 -25.32 10.76
CA GLU A 106 -13.18 -23.95 10.72
C GLU A 106 -14.35 -23.20 11.35
N VAL A 107 -14.27 -22.94 12.65
CA VAL A 107 -15.04 -21.90 13.28
C VAL A 107 -14.40 -20.68 12.66
N THR A 108 -14.90 -20.35 11.48
CA THR A 108 -14.75 -19.02 10.94
C THR A 108 -15.39 -18.15 12.00
N VAL A 109 -14.61 -17.74 12.99
CA VAL A 109 -14.86 -16.51 13.71
C VAL A 109 -14.70 -15.48 12.62
N ALA A 110 -15.80 -15.21 11.92
CA ALA A 110 -15.94 -14.07 11.05
C ALA A 110 -15.94 -12.83 11.95
N GLY A 111 -14.81 -12.59 12.57
CA GLY A 111 -14.45 -11.28 13.05
C GLY A 111 -14.36 -10.45 11.80
N ARG A 112 -15.33 -9.56 11.59
CA ARG A 112 -15.33 -8.57 10.52
C ARG A 112 -14.00 -7.82 10.63
N LYS A 113 -13.03 -8.14 9.75
CA LYS A 113 -11.78 -7.40 9.68
C LYS A 113 -12.14 -6.01 9.19
N PRO A 114 -11.72 -4.93 9.89
CA PRO A 114 -11.92 -3.58 9.36
C PRO A 114 -11.31 -3.50 7.96
N GLY A 115 -12.01 -2.89 7.02
CA GLY A 115 -11.55 -2.73 5.64
C GLY A 115 -10.20 -2.01 5.55
N THR A 116 -9.96 -1.06 6.46
CA THR A 116 -8.68 -0.37 6.66
C THR A 116 -8.18 -0.60 8.07
N HIS A 117 -6.99 -1.19 8.22
CA HIS A 117 -6.40 -1.44 9.53
C HIS A 117 -4.89 -1.14 9.55
N MET A 118 -4.42 -0.63 10.69
CA MET A 118 -3.00 -0.49 10.96
C MET A 118 -2.46 -1.84 11.41
N SER A 119 -1.36 -2.27 10.83
CA SER A 119 -0.70 -3.51 11.21
C SER A 119 -0.22 -3.44 12.66
N ARG A 120 -0.64 -4.40 13.49
CA ARG A 120 -0.13 -4.54 14.86
C ARG A 120 1.24 -5.21 14.91
N VAL A 121 1.56 -5.97 13.88
CA VAL A 121 2.80 -6.77 13.81
C VAL A 121 3.94 -5.96 13.20
N ASP A 122 3.67 -5.19 12.15
CA ASP A 122 4.70 -4.43 11.45
C ASP A 122 5.37 -3.38 12.35
N PRO A 123 6.70 -3.31 12.34
CA PRO A 123 7.44 -2.27 13.03
C PRO A 123 7.32 -0.91 12.33
N MET A 124 7.11 -0.88 11.04
CA MET A 124 6.80 0.35 10.29
C MET A 124 5.34 0.77 10.51
N THR A 125 5.06 2.07 10.45
CA THR A 125 3.68 2.59 10.47
C THR A 125 3.03 2.27 9.14
N SER A 126 2.39 1.10 9.06
CA SER A 126 1.78 0.56 7.84
C SER A 126 0.28 0.41 8.00
N VAL A 127 -0.46 0.98 7.05
CA VAL A 127 -1.92 0.86 6.94
C VAL A 127 -2.22 -0.02 5.73
N LYS A 128 -2.99 -1.08 5.93
CA LYS A 128 -3.47 -1.96 4.85
C LYS A 128 -4.92 -1.60 4.53
N ILE A 129 -5.18 -1.26 3.27
CA ILE A 129 -6.49 -1.05 2.68
C ILE A 129 -6.83 -2.35 1.94
N THR A 130 -7.88 -3.03 2.35
CA THR A 130 -8.30 -4.32 1.77
C THR A 130 -9.31 -4.13 0.64
N GLY A 131 -9.56 -5.16 -0.16
CA GLY A 131 -10.59 -5.15 -1.19
C GLY A 131 -11.99 -4.78 -0.67
N GLU A 132 -12.33 -5.09 0.59
CA GLU A 132 -13.61 -4.65 1.19
C GLU A 132 -13.69 -3.13 1.36
N GLU A 133 -12.58 -2.47 1.71
CA GLU A 133 -12.54 -1.00 1.79
C GLU A 133 -12.65 -0.37 0.41
N LEU A 134 -11.94 -0.96 -0.58
CA LEU A 134 -11.97 -0.50 -1.96
C LEU A 134 -13.36 -0.58 -2.60
N CYS A 135 -14.26 -1.39 -2.06
CA CYS A 135 -15.64 -1.50 -2.51
C CYS A 135 -16.61 -0.48 -1.89
N LYS A 136 -16.19 0.32 -0.90
CA LYS A 136 -17.03 1.33 -0.22
C LYS A 136 -17.22 2.62 -1.02
N ALA A 137 -16.38 2.88 -2.00
CA ALA A 137 -16.53 3.91 -3.01
C ALA A 137 -16.43 3.26 -4.39
N ALA A 138 -16.81 3.95 -5.45
CA ALA A 138 -16.58 3.48 -6.81
C ALA A 138 -15.10 3.61 -7.16
N CYS A 139 -14.26 2.75 -6.60
CA CYS A 139 -12.84 2.74 -6.91
C CYS A 139 -12.63 2.18 -8.30
N CYS A 140 -12.74 3.02 -9.32
CA CYS A 140 -12.47 2.66 -10.70
C CYS A 140 -10.97 2.50 -10.98
N ASN A 141 -10.14 3.25 -10.23
CA ASN A 141 -8.68 3.22 -10.35
C ASN A 141 -7.98 3.44 -9.00
N LEU A 142 -6.64 3.35 -9.00
CA LEU A 142 -5.85 3.53 -7.79
C LEU A 142 -6.02 4.92 -7.15
N GLY A 143 -6.14 5.99 -7.94
CA GLY A 143 -6.35 7.35 -7.41
C GLY A 143 -7.61 7.45 -6.56
N GLU A 144 -8.72 6.97 -7.06
CA GLU A 144 -10.02 6.99 -6.37
C GLU A 144 -10.05 6.12 -5.11
N SER A 145 -9.14 5.13 -5.02
CA SER A 145 -9.03 4.22 -3.87
C SER A 145 -8.62 4.91 -2.56
N PHE A 146 -8.11 6.13 -2.62
CA PHE A 146 -7.68 6.88 -1.43
C PHE A 146 -8.73 7.85 -0.89
N GLU A 147 -9.89 8.00 -1.51
CA GLU A 147 -10.92 8.96 -1.09
C GLU A 147 -11.47 8.71 0.33
N THR A 148 -11.48 7.46 0.77
CA THR A 148 -11.89 7.08 2.13
C THR A 148 -10.72 7.02 3.12
N ASN A 149 -9.49 7.36 2.69
CA ASN A 149 -8.27 7.21 3.49
C ASN A 149 -7.76 8.56 4.02
N ALA A 150 -7.44 8.62 5.32
CA ALA A 150 -6.92 9.83 5.95
C ALA A 150 -5.43 10.06 5.69
N SER A 151 -4.69 9.05 5.19
CA SER A 151 -3.23 9.07 5.12
C SER A 151 -2.70 9.58 3.79
N VAL A 152 -3.48 9.44 2.73
CA VAL A 152 -3.12 9.79 1.35
C VAL A 152 -4.20 10.68 0.77
N ASP A 153 -3.82 11.79 0.17
CA ASP A 153 -4.71 12.65 -0.60
C ASP A 153 -4.47 12.46 -2.09
N VAL A 154 -5.48 12.70 -2.89
CA VAL A 154 -5.39 12.75 -4.34
C VAL A 154 -5.93 14.10 -4.81
N SER A 155 -5.22 14.75 -5.70
CA SER A 155 -5.62 16.02 -6.30
C SER A 155 -5.28 16.04 -7.79
N TYR A 156 -6.01 16.82 -8.56
CA TYR A 156 -5.63 17.13 -9.93
C TYR A 156 -4.37 17.98 -9.94
N SER A 157 -3.55 17.83 -10.97
CA SER A 157 -2.34 18.63 -11.20
C SER A 157 -2.62 19.86 -12.06
N ASP A 158 -3.63 19.76 -12.92
CA ASP A 158 -4.13 20.82 -13.79
C ASP A 158 -5.60 20.57 -14.16
N ALA A 159 -6.26 21.57 -14.79
CA ALA A 159 -7.66 21.53 -15.17
C ALA A 159 -7.95 20.82 -16.51
N ALA A 160 -6.94 20.53 -17.32
CA ALA A 160 -7.15 20.20 -18.72
C ALA A 160 -6.66 18.81 -19.14
N THR A 161 -5.64 18.25 -18.47
CA THR A 161 -5.05 16.94 -18.85
C THR A 161 -5.61 15.77 -18.06
N GLY A 162 -6.30 16.02 -16.92
CA GLY A 162 -6.75 15.00 -15.99
C GLY A 162 -5.61 14.32 -15.23
N ALA A 163 -4.41 14.89 -15.22
CA ALA A 163 -3.29 14.41 -14.43
C ALA A 163 -3.63 14.48 -12.93
N LYS A 164 -3.42 13.38 -12.21
CA LYS A 164 -3.66 13.29 -10.76
C LYS A 164 -2.37 12.96 -10.04
N GLN A 165 -2.18 13.57 -8.88
CA GLN A 165 -1.06 13.27 -8.00
C GLN A 165 -1.54 12.92 -6.60
N ILE A 166 -0.85 11.98 -5.97
CA ILE A 166 -1.03 11.73 -4.55
C ILE A 166 -0.25 12.74 -3.71
N GLN A 167 -0.66 12.88 -2.46
CA GLN A 167 0.06 13.62 -1.44
C GLN A 167 0.13 12.77 -0.18
N MET A 168 1.31 12.70 0.42
CA MET A 168 1.53 12.01 1.68
C MET A 168 2.46 12.83 2.57
N LEU A 169 2.11 12.94 3.86
CA LEU A 169 2.83 13.79 4.83
C LEU A 169 2.97 15.26 4.38
N GLY A 170 1.98 15.80 3.65
CA GLY A 170 1.98 17.16 3.12
C GLY A 170 2.81 17.37 1.86
N LEU A 171 3.53 16.36 1.38
CA LEU A 171 4.39 16.43 0.20
C LEU A 171 3.77 15.73 -1.00
N SER A 172 4.22 16.09 -2.22
CA SER A 172 3.72 15.50 -3.46
C SER A 172 4.12 14.03 -3.60
N GLY A 173 3.38 13.30 -4.42
CA GLY A 173 3.58 11.88 -4.67
C GLY A 173 4.94 11.50 -5.24
N ASN A 174 5.66 12.46 -5.82
CA ASN A 174 7.02 12.25 -6.29
C ASN A 174 7.99 11.81 -5.17
N TYR A 175 7.70 12.17 -3.91
CA TYR A 175 8.46 11.77 -2.72
C TYR A 175 7.99 10.47 -2.10
N VAL A 176 6.93 9.86 -2.63
CA VAL A 176 6.40 8.56 -2.24
C VAL A 176 6.89 7.50 -3.22
N GLN A 177 7.51 6.46 -2.72
CA GLN A 177 7.87 5.33 -3.57
C GLN A 177 6.62 4.53 -3.94
N MET A 178 6.20 4.64 -5.19
CA MET A 178 5.08 3.86 -5.73
C MET A 178 5.57 2.48 -6.17
N MET A 179 4.91 1.44 -5.70
CA MET A 179 5.26 0.06 -6.02
C MET A 179 4.03 -0.75 -6.44
N THR A 180 4.25 -1.70 -7.31
CA THR A 180 3.33 -2.80 -7.56
C THR A 180 4.02 -4.10 -7.20
N GLU A 181 3.42 -4.86 -6.29
CA GLU A 181 3.97 -6.16 -5.87
C GLU A 181 5.42 -6.08 -5.36
N ASN A 182 5.73 -5.04 -4.57
CA ASN A 182 7.06 -4.73 -4.03
C ASN A 182 8.16 -4.43 -5.08
N MET A 183 7.76 -4.06 -6.30
CA MET A 183 8.67 -3.55 -7.33
C MET A 183 8.36 -2.08 -7.62
N PRO A 184 9.37 -1.18 -7.68
CA PRO A 184 9.16 0.21 -8.07
C PRO A 184 8.43 0.32 -9.41
N ASN A 185 7.41 1.16 -9.46
CA ASN A 185 6.59 1.41 -10.63
C ASN A 185 6.10 2.88 -10.62
N PHE A 186 5.52 3.36 -11.72
CA PHE A 186 4.97 4.72 -11.85
C PHE A 186 6.00 5.82 -11.56
N ARG A 187 7.20 5.67 -12.14
CA ARG A 187 8.29 6.65 -12.13
C ARG A 187 8.39 7.33 -13.50
N GLY A 188 8.98 8.52 -13.53
CA GLY A 188 9.21 9.26 -14.77
C GLY A 188 7.93 9.55 -15.53
N LEU A 189 7.83 9.10 -16.78
CA LEU A 189 6.67 9.35 -17.67
C LEU A 189 5.34 8.83 -17.12
N ALA A 190 5.36 7.79 -16.30
CA ALA A 190 4.14 7.26 -15.71
C ALA A 190 3.62 8.09 -14.52
N THR A 191 4.40 9.04 -13.98
CA THR A 191 4.04 9.78 -12.77
C THR A 191 2.74 10.57 -12.89
N PRO A 192 2.46 11.35 -13.95
CA PRO A 192 1.25 12.16 -14.05
C PRO A 192 -0.04 11.33 -14.18
N TYR A 193 0.00 10.17 -14.84
CA TYR A 193 -1.20 9.40 -15.20
C TYR A 193 -1.25 8.01 -14.59
N GLY A 194 -0.16 7.54 -13.94
CA GLY A 194 0.02 6.17 -13.45
C GLY A 194 -1.04 5.71 -12.44
N LEU A 195 -1.66 6.62 -11.70
CA LEU A 195 -2.76 6.30 -10.80
C LEU A 195 -3.99 5.75 -11.55
N GLY A 196 -4.17 6.13 -12.81
CA GLY A 196 -5.19 5.60 -13.72
C GLY A 196 -4.84 4.24 -14.33
N TYR A 197 -3.57 3.80 -14.30
CA TYR A 197 -3.13 2.56 -14.95
C TYR A 197 -3.42 1.28 -14.16
N ILE A 198 -3.97 1.40 -12.96
CA ILE A 198 -4.41 0.27 -12.14
C ILE A 198 -5.90 0.34 -11.95
N ALA A 199 -6.62 -0.61 -12.55
CA ALA A 199 -8.05 -0.75 -12.36
C ALA A 199 -8.37 -1.18 -10.91
N GLY A 200 -9.38 -0.55 -10.29
CA GLY A 200 -9.81 -0.83 -8.92
C GLY A 200 -10.08 -2.31 -8.64
N PRO A 201 -10.87 -3.01 -9.48
CA PRO A 201 -11.18 -4.42 -9.31
C PRO A 201 -9.99 -5.39 -9.43
N TRP A 202 -8.81 -4.93 -9.85
CA TRP A 202 -7.59 -5.74 -9.91
C TRP A 202 -6.82 -5.79 -8.59
N MET A 203 -7.10 -4.84 -7.70
CA MET A 203 -6.38 -4.71 -6.44
C MET A 203 -6.90 -5.68 -5.39
N GLU A 204 -6.02 -6.49 -4.83
CA GLU A 204 -6.27 -7.31 -3.64
C GLU A 204 -6.14 -6.46 -2.37
N SER A 205 -5.11 -5.61 -2.33
CA SER A 205 -4.89 -4.66 -1.24
C SER A 205 -3.90 -3.57 -1.63
N ILE A 206 -3.97 -2.46 -0.90
CA ILE A 206 -2.98 -1.38 -0.95
C ILE A 206 -2.33 -1.28 0.44
N GLN A 207 -1.02 -1.27 0.48
CA GLN A 207 -0.26 -1.02 1.70
C GLN A 207 0.36 0.38 1.65
N VAL A 208 0.01 1.23 2.60
CA VAL A 208 0.54 2.58 2.77
C VAL A 208 1.46 2.59 3.98
N SER A 209 2.75 2.77 3.78
CA SER A 209 3.76 2.88 4.83
C SER A 209 4.26 4.31 4.89
N LYS A 210 4.11 4.96 6.06
CA LYS A 210 4.52 6.35 6.29
C LYS A 210 5.91 6.44 6.89
N GLY A 211 6.59 7.54 6.60
CA GLY A 211 7.97 7.76 7.03
C GLY A 211 8.98 7.06 6.13
N THR A 212 10.15 6.76 6.65
CA THR A 212 11.18 6.07 5.85
C THR A 212 10.74 4.63 5.53
N ALA A 213 11.04 4.17 4.31
CA ALA A 213 10.78 2.79 3.88
C ALA A 213 11.90 1.83 4.34
N SER A 214 11.78 0.52 4.08
CA SER A 214 12.87 -0.43 4.26
C SER A 214 13.99 -0.18 3.24
N VAL A 215 15.26 -0.40 3.63
CA VAL A 215 16.41 -0.32 2.71
C VAL A 215 16.39 -1.41 1.62
N LEU A 216 15.58 -2.46 1.81
CA LEU A 216 15.41 -3.54 0.83
C LEU A 216 14.72 -3.05 -0.44
N ASN A 217 13.83 -2.06 -0.32
CA ASN A 217 12.97 -1.58 -1.42
C ASN A 217 13.60 -0.45 -2.25
N GLY A 218 14.85 -0.07 -1.96
CA GLY A 218 15.56 0.97 -2.69
C GLY A 218 15.89 2.20 -1.83
N TYR A 219 16.47 3.21 -2.48
CA TYR A 219 16.91 4.45 -1.85
C TYR A 219 15.83 5.54 -1.88
N GLU A 220 14.84 5.41 -2.73
CA GLU A 220 13.71 6.34 -2.88
C GLU A 220 12.72 6.20 -1.71
N GLY A 221 11.66 6.97 -1.72
CA GLY A 221 10.68 6.95 -0.63
C GLY A 221 11.09 7.86 0.54
N LEU A 222 11.10 9.18 0.30
CA LEU A 222 11.45 10.17 1.30
C LEU A 222 10.35 10.32 2.35
N THR A 223 9.08 10.18 1.93
CA THR A 223 7.90 10.32 2.81
C THR A 223 7.21 8.99 3.10
N GLY A 224 7.59 7.94 2.42
CA GLY A 224 7.06 6.60 2.57
C GLY A 224 6.92 5.83 1.26
N GLN A 225 6.12 4.77 1.32
CA GLN A 225 5.85 3.94 0.16
C GLN A 225 4.40 3.51 0.09
N ILE A 226 3.91 3.34 -1.12
CA ILE A 226 2.60 2.74 -1.40
C ILE A 226 2.85 1.52 -2.28
N ASN A 227 2.44 0.35 -1.79
CA ASN A 227 2.54 -0.91 -2.52
C ASN A 227 1.15 -1.44 -2.85
N VAL A 228 0.89 -1.71 -4.12
CA VAL A 228 -0.35 -2.29 -4.62
C VAL A 228 -0.12 -3.77 -4.90
N GLU A 229 -0.91 -4.62 -4.26
CA GLU A 229 -0.95 -6.05 -4.54
C GLU A 229 -2.13 -6.34 -5.48
N TYR A 230 -1.85 -6.97 -6.61
CA TYR A 230 -2.88 -7.44 -7.53
C TYR A 230 -3.48 -8.76 -7.06
N LYS A 231 -4.71 -9.06 -7.46
CA LYS A 231 -5.34 -10.37 -7.31
C LYS A 231 -4.43 -11.48 -7.87
N LYS A 232 -4.20 -12.52 -7.05
CA LYS A 232 -3.26 -13.61 -7.37
C LYS A 232 -4.01 -14.84 -7.86
N PRO A 233 -3.43 -15.60 -8.82
CA PRO A 233 -4.08 -16.78 -9.38
C PRO A 233 -4.56 -17.81 -8.34
N MET A 234 -3.85 -17.89 -7.20
CA MET A 234 -4.13 -18.89 -6.15
C MET A 234 -5.39 -18.58 -5.34
N ASN A 235 -5.66 -17.27 -5.09
CA ASN A 235 -6.69 -16.82 -4.15
C ASN A 235 -7.81 -16.02 -4.82
N SER A 236 -7.77 -15.87 -6.16
CA SER A 236 -8.78 -15.11 -6.90
C SER A 236 -10.00 -15.93 -7.23
N GLU A 237 -11.10 -15.25 -7.47
CA GLU A 237 -12.35 -15.82 -7.96
C GLU A 237 -12.11 -16.59 -9.27
N LYS A 238 -12.88 -17.64 -9.49
CA LYS A 238 -12.85 -18.38 -10.76
C LYS A 238 -13.24 -17.49 -11.93
N PHE A 239 -14.21 -16.61 -11.69
CA PHE A 239 -14.66 -15.59 -12.63
C PHE A 239 -15.18 -14.38 -11.86
N TYR A 240 -14.80 -13.19 -12.31
CA TYR A 240 -15.29 -11.92 -11.78
C TYR A 240 -15.58 -10.95 -12.92
N LEU A 241 -16.74 -10.31 -12.85
CA LEU A 241 -17.17 -9.24 -13.77
C LEU A 241 -17.56 -8.01 -12.94
N ASN A 242 -17.06 -6.85 -13.32
CA ASN A 242 -17.53 -5.55 -12.81
C ASN A 242 -17.91 -4.69 -14.01
N LEU A 243 -19.12 -4.14 -13.98
CA LEU A 243 -19.61 -3.13 -14.90
C LEU A 243 -19.91 -1.86 -14.13
N PHE A 244 -19.48 -0.73 -14.67
CA PHE A 244 -19.65 0.59 -14.07
C PHE A 244 -20.11 1.60 -15.12
N GLY A 245 -20.96 2.54 -14.71
CA GLY A 245 -21.36 3.68 -15.51
C GLY A 245 -21.62 4.92 -14.64
N SER A 246 -21.34 6.11 -15.16
CA SER A 246 -21.57 7.37 -14.45
C SER A 246 -22.33 8.40 -15.27
N SER A 247 -22.92 9.38 -14.59
CA SER A 247 -23.59 10.53 -15.22
C SER A 247 -22.63 11.43 -16.02
N ALA A 248 -21.30 11.32 -15.75
CA ALA A 248 -20.26 12.00 -16.51
C ALA A 248 -19.91 11.31 -17.83
N GLY A 249 -20.65 10.23 -18.20
CA GLY A 249 -20.42 9.51 -19.45
C GLY A 249 -19.41 8.37 -19.36
N ARG A 250 -18.74 8.15 -18.23
CA ARG A 250 -17.77 7.07 -18.08
C ARG A 250 -18.46 5.71 -18.03
N ALA A 251 -17.99 4.79 -18.87
CA ALA A 251 -18.40 3.39 -18.89
C ALA A 251 -17.17 2.49 -18.74
N GLU A 252 -17.25 1.51 -17.83
CA GLU A 252 -16.15 0.58 -17.59
C GLU A 252 -16.59 -0.86 -17.53
N SER A 253 -15.72 -1.76 -17.97
CA SER A 253 -15.85 -3.20 -17.77
C SER A 253 -14.55 -3.80 -17.28
N ASN A 254 -14.63 -4.63 -16.25
CA ASN A 254 -13.52 -5.41 -15.72
C ASN A 254 -13.89 -6.89 -15.74
N VAL A 255 -13.03 -7.71 -16.34
CA VAL A 255 -13.19 -9.16 -16.40
C VAL A 255 -11.94 -9.81 -15.87
N ASN A 256 -12.07 -10.55 -14.76
CA ASN A 256 -10.97 -11.30 -14.18
C ASN A 256 -11.32 -12.79 -14.18
N GLY A 257 -10.34 -13.63 -14.41
CA GLY A 257 -10.50 -15.07 -14.35
C GLY A 257 -9.23 -15.76 -13.90
N SER A 258 -9.38 -16.82 -13.10
CA SER A 258 -8.24 -17.59 -12.62
C SER A 258 -8.48 -19.09 -12.74
N ILE A 259 -7.44 -19.83 -13.12
CA ILE A 259 -7.47 -21.26 -13.38
C ILE A 259 -6.29 -21.94 -12.67
N HIS A 260 -6.57 -23.01 -11.93
CA HIS A 260 -5.55 -23.95 -11.46
C HIS A 260 -5.41 -25.05 -12.53
N LEU A 261 -4.25 -25.12 -13.13
CA LEU A 261 -3.95 -26.15 -14.15
C LEU A 261 -3.63 -27.49 -13.46
N ASN A 262 -2.96 -27.43 -12.32
CA ASN A 262 -2.64 -28.56 -11.43
C ASN A 262 -2.25 -28.02 -10.05
N GLU A 263 -1.81 -28.89 -9.13
CA GLU A 263 -1.39 -28.52 -7.77
C GLU A 263 -0.22 -27.54 -7.71
N LYS A 264 0.57 -27.40 -8.78
CA LYS A 264 1.77 -26.55 -8.83
C LYS A 264 1.58 -25.29 -9.66
N TRP A 265 0.71 -25.31 -10.65
CA TRP A 265 0.55 -24.22 -11.62
C TRP A 265 -0.83 -23.60 -11.56
N SER A 266 -0.85 -22.28 -11.48
CA SER A 266 -2.07 -21.49 -11.64
C SER A 266 -1.81 -20.25 -12.50
N THR A 267 -2.85 -19.77 -13.18
CA THR A 267 -2.79 -18.57 -14.01
C THR A 267 -4.04 -17.71 -13.80
N ALA A 268 -3.88 -16.40 -13.98
CA ALA A 268 -4.98 -15.46 -13.99
C ALA A 268 -4.86 -14.46 -15.15
N ILE A 269 -6.01 -14.03 -15.62
CA ILE A 269 -6.19 -12.95 -16.57
C ILE A 269 -6.99 -11.85 -15.89
N LEU A 270 -6.50 -10.60 -15.99
CA LEU A 270 -7.21 -9.40 -15.56
C LEU A 270 -7.33 -8.50 -16.79
N ALA A 271 -8.53 -8.15 -17.18
CA ALA A 271 -8.81 -7.29 -18.32
C ALA A 271 -9.69 -6.11 -17.91
N HIS A 272 -9.35 -4.92 -18.38
CA HIS A 272 -10.05 -3.67 -18.11
C HIS A 272 -10.23 -2.89 -19.40
N TYR A 273 -11.41 -2.32 -19.56
CA TYR A 273 -11.72 -1.35 -20.59
C TYR A 273 -12.54 -0.21 -19.99
N SER A 274 -12.16 1.02 -20.30
CA SER A 274 -12.86 2.24 -19.89
C SER A 274 -12.94 3.21 -21.06
N GLU A 275 -14.11 3.85 -21.22
CA GLU A 275 -14.32 4.89 -22.24
C GLU A 275 -15.30 5.95 -21.69
N ASP A 276 -14.94 7.22 -21.87
CA ASP A 276 -15.85 8.32 -21.63
C ASP A 276 -16.64 8.61 -22.90
N LEU A 277 -17.96 8.43 -22.82
CA LEU A 277 -18.89 8.53 -23.94
C LEU A 277 -19.39 9.97 -24.19
N MET A 278 -19.09 10.90 -23.28
CA MET A 278 -19.55 12.28 -23.33
C MET A 278 -18.45 13.23 -22.86
N SER A 279 -18.43 14.43 -23.38
CA SER A 279 -17.64 15.57 -22.84
C SER A 279 -18.52 16.40 -21.90
N MET A 280 -17.97 16.88 -20.79
CA MET A 280 -18.67 17.67 -19.80
C MET A 280 -17.98 19.04 -19.66
N ASP A 281 -18.78 20.09 -19.50
CA ASP A 281 -18.40 21.48 -19.21
C ASP A 281 -19.50 22.05 -18.31
N GLU A 282 -19.45 21.74 -17.00
CA GLU A 282 -20.47 22.13 -16.02
C GLU A 282 -20.29 23.57 -15.56
N ASN A 283 -19.07 24.12 -15.65
CA ASN A 283 -18.74 25.49 -15.26
C ASN A 283 -18.95 26.50 -16.42
N ASN A 284 -19.21 26.02 -17.64
CA ASN A 284 -19.44 26.80 -18.86
C ASN A 284 -18.24 27.71 -19.23
N ASP A 285 -17.01 27.24 -19.02
CA ASP A 285 -15.80 27.96 -19.43
C ASP A 285 -15.33 27.62 -20.86
N GLY A 286 -16.03 26.69 -21.53
CA GLY A 286 -15.76 26.24 -22.89
C GLY A 286 -14.69 25.15 -22.99
N PHE A 287 -14.15 24.69 -21.87
CA PHE A 287 -13.21 23.58 -21.78
C PHE A 287 -13.87 22.33 -21.19
N ARG A 288 -13.32 21.16 -21.45
CA ARG A 288 -13.73 19.93 -20.79
C ARG A 288 -13.27 19.95 -19.35
N ASP A 289 -14.18 19.70 -18.41
CA ASP A 289 -13.88 19.56 -16.97
C ASP A 289 -12.93 18.38 -16.70
N GLU A 290 -13.09 17.27 -17.41
CA GLU A 290 -12.19 16.12 -17.44
C GLU A 290 -11.94 15.75 -18.93
N PRO A 291 -10.72 15.30 -19.28
CA PRO A 291 -10.45 14.81 -20.64
C PRO A 291 -11.25 13.55 -20.92
N VAL A 292 -11.71 13.39 -22.15
CA VAL A 292 -12.32 12.13 -22.62
C VAL A 292 -11.24 11.06 -22.64
N LEU A 293 -11.44 10.04 -21.83
CA LEU A 293 -10.51 8.92 -21.67
C LEU A 293 -10.99 7.71 -22.47
N LYS A 294 -10.05 7.05 -23.14
CA LYS A 294 -10.22 5.70 -23.69
C LYS A 294 -9.03 4.85 -23.27
N GLN A 295 -9.29 3.77 -22.53
CA GLN A 295 -8.24 2.92 -22.01
C GLN A 295 -8.56 1.45 -22.17
N ALA A 296 -7.58 0.67 -22.64
CA ALA A 296 -7.58 -0.78 -22.60
C ALA A 296 -6.36 -1.28 -21.81
N ASN A 297 -6.57 -2.19 -20.89
CA ASN A 297 -5.52 -2.65 -19.99
C ASN A 297 -5.68 -4.16 -19.75
N PHE A 298 -4.58 -4.90 -19.80
CA PHE A 298 -4.59 -6.36 -19.72
C PHE A 298 -3.39 -6.86 -18.94
N ILE A 299 -3.63 -7.82 -18.03
CA ILE A 299 -2.58 -8.58 -17.33
C ILE A 299 -2.82 -10.06 -17.52
N ASN A 300 -1.78 -10.82 -17.90
CA ASN A 300 -1.73 -12.26 -17.70
C ASN A 300 -0.60 -12.59 -16.74
N ARG A 301 -0.92 -13.33 -15.68
CA ARG A 301 0.04 -13.71 -14.65
C ARG A 301 -0.04 -15.17 -14.30
N TRP A 302 1.11 -15.72 -13.93
CA TRP A 302 1.33 -17.12 -13.61
C TRP A 302 1.91 -17.26 -12.22
N ASN A 303 1.58 -18.38 -11.57
CA ASN A 303 2.18 -18.80 -10.32
C ASN A 303 2.60 -20.26 -10.43
N TYR A 304 3.79 -20.55 -9.94
CA TYR A 304 4.32 -21.88 -9.77
C TYR A 304 4.77 -22.10 -8.33
N ASP A 305 4.36 -23.21 -7.73
CA ASP A 305 4.76 -23.64 -6.40
C ASP A 305 5.12 -25.12 -6.46
N ASN A 306 6.37 -25.46 -6.14
CA ASN A 306 6.81 -26.85 -6.16
C ASN A 306 6.43 -27.60 -4.89
N GLN A 307 5.84 -26.92 -3.87
CA GLN A 307 5.50 -27.43 -2.54
C GLN A 307 6.71 -27.90 -1.70
N ASN A 308 7.94 -27.62 -2.17
CA ASN A 308 9.21 -27.97 -1.52
C ASN A 308 10.10 -26.71 -1.40
N GLY A 309 9.53 -25.59 -0.96
CA GLY A 309 10.25 -24.35 -0.68
C GLY A 309 10.48 -23.42 -1.87
N PHE A 310 10.30 -23.84 -3.13
CA PHE A 310 10.46 -22.98 -4.30
C PHE A 310 9.12 -22.49 -4.82
N THR A 311 8.98 -21.14 -4.90
CA THR A 311 7.83 -20.48 -5.51
C THR A 311 8.28 -19.48 -6.57
N SER A 312 7.46 -19.30 -7.61
CA SER A 312 7.73 -18.32 -8.67
C SER A 312 6.42 -17.70 -9.16
N GLN A 313 6.49 -16.41 -9.46
CA GLN A 313 5.40 -15.65 -10.08
C GLN A 313 5.99 -14.84 -11.23
N PHE A 314 5.30 -14.80 -12.36
CA PHE A 314 5.67 -13.95 -13.49
C PHE A 314 4.45 -13.54 -14.27
N GLY A 315 4.57 -12.48 -15.03
CA GLY A 315 3.46 -11.98 -15.84
C GLY A 315 3.86 -10.85 -16.76
N ILE A 316 2.92 -10.52 -17.62
CA ILE A 316 2.99 -9.39 -18.56
C ILE A 316 1.76 -8.52 -18.39
N LYS A 317 1.95 -7.21 -18.60
CA LYS A 317 0.87 -6.21 -18.62
C LYS A 317 1.02 -5.34 -19.86
N VAL A 318 -0.10 -4.99 -20.47
CA VAL A 318 -0.18 -4.09 -21.63
C VAL A 318 -1.24 -3.04 -21.33
N LEU A 319 -0.92 -1.78 -21.60
CA LEU A 319 -1.81 -0.64 -21.52
C LEU A 319 -1.76 0.14 -22.83
N ASP A 320 -2.93 0.53 -23.31
CA ASP A 320 -3.14 1.49 -24.40
C ASP A 320 -4.17 2.53 -23.91
N GLU A 321 -3.78 3.79 -23.89
CA GLU A 321 -4.61 4.89 -23.36
C GLU A 321 -4.53 6.12 -24.26
N ASN A 322 -5.69 6.71 -24.57
CA ASN A 322 -5.82 8.01 -25.19
C ASN A 322 -6.60 8.95 -24.27
N ARG A 323 -6.13 10.19 -24.15
CA ARG A 323 -6.78 11.29 -23.43
C ARG A 323 -6.95 12.48 -24.36
N LEU A 324 -8.19 12.96 -24.50
CA LEU A 324 -8.55 14.12 -25.29
C LEU A 324 -9.11 15.22 -24.39
N GLY A 325 -8.37 16.31 -24.21
CA GLY A 325 -8.72 17.46 -23.38
C GLY A 325 -8.77 18.75 -24.19
N GLY A 326 -8.92 19.89 -23.49
CA GLY A 326 -9.01 21.23 -24.09
C GLY A 326 -10.43 21.68 -24.35
N GLN A 327 -10.62 22.60 -25.30
CA GLN A 327 -11.93 23.20 -25.62
C GLN A 327 -12.95 22.16 -26.06
N MET A 328 -14.22 22.36 -25.75
CA MET A 328 -15.33 21.43 -26.04
C MET A 328 -15.45 21.07 -27.52
N ASP A 329 -15.24 22.05 -28.38
CA ASP A 329 -15.36 21.86 -29.85
C ASP A 329 -14.12 21.23 -30.49
N PHE A 330 -13.07 20.95 -29.72
CA PHE A 330 -11.88 20.28 -30.23
C PHE A 330 -12.05 18.76 -30.23
N GLU A 331 -12.09 18.16 -31.42
CA GLU A 331 -12.19 16.70 -31.61
C GLU A 331 -11.01 16.13 -32.42
N GLY A 332 -9.98 16.94 -32.64
CA GLY A 332 -8.87 16.59 -33.52
C GLY A 332 -7.76 15.78 -32.84
N GLU A 333 -7.13 14.90 -33.63
CA GLU A 333 -5.93 14.17 -33.22
C GLU A 333 -4.62 14.96 -33.46
N LYS A 334 -4.72 16.20 -33.94
CA LYS A 334 -3.56 17.05 -34.30
C LYS A 334 -3.71 18.46 -33.76
N PRO A 335 -2.59 19.13 -33.43
CA PRO A 335 -2.59 20.51 -32.99
C PRO A 335 -3.35 21.43 -33.97
N SER A 336 -4.10 22.37 -33.42
CA SER A 336 -4.85 23.37 -34.17
C SER A 336 -4.55 24.75 -33.63
N ALA A 337 -4.36 25.74 -34.51
CA ALA A 337 -4.20 27.15 -34.10
C ALA A 337 -5.56 27.87 -33.89
N LYS A 338 -6.69 27.18 -34.08
CA LYS A 338 -8.04 27.75 -33.94
C LYS A 338 -8.74 27.31 -32.66
N LEU A 339 -8.55 26.05 -32.30
CA LEU A 339 -9.14 25.45 -31.10
C LEU A 339 -8.01 24.86 -30.25
N TYR A 340 -7.99 25.18 -28.98
CA TYR A 340 -7.01 24.64 -28.06
C TYR A 340 -7.38 23.20 -27.71
N GLY A 341 -6.53 22.28 -28.11
CA GLY A 341 -6.71 20.85 -27.86
C GLY A 341 -5.52 20.27 -27.14
N ILE A 342 -5.78 19.24 -26.38
CA ILE A 342 -4.78 18.39 -25.73
C ILE A 342 -5.07 16.97 -26.18
N ASN A 343 -4.03 16.26 -26.61
CA ASN A 343 -4.12 14.83 -26.87
C ASN A 343 -2.89 14.13 -26.30
N ILE A 344 -3.11 13.02 -25.57
CA ILE A 344 -2.05 12.24 -24.94
C ILE A 344 -2.30 10.79 -25.26
N ASP A 345 -1.47 10.22 -26.14
CA ASP A 345 -1.45 8.81 -26.48
C ASP A 345 -0.36 8.10 -25.69
N THR A 346 -0.71 7.09 -24.93
CA THR A 346 0.20 6.32 -24.10
C THR A 346 0.10 4.83 -24.41
N ARG A 347 1.24 4.21 -24.69
CA ARG A 347 1.41 2.76 -24.73
C ARG A 347 2.44 2.32 -23.73
N ARG A 348 2.05 1.34 -22.89
CA ARG A 348 2.95 0.83 -21.86
C ARG A 348 2.93 -0.69 -21.83
N TYR A 349 4.13 -1.27 -21.83
CA TYR A 349 4.35 -2.71 -21.75
C TYR A 349 5.15 -2.99 -20.49
N GLU A 350 4.69 -3.93 -19.67
CA GLU A 350 5.37 -4.32 -18.44
C GLU A 350 5.54 -5.83 -18.40
N GLY A 351 6.68 -6.28 -17.88
CA GLY A 351 6.94 -7.66 -17.54
C GLY A 351 7.52 -7.76 -16.14
N PHE A 352 7.15 -8.77 -15.39
CA PHE A 352 7.71 -9.01 -14.07
C PHE A 352 7.97 -10.50 -13.81
N ALA A 353 8.94 -10.78 -12.97
CA ALA A 353 9.24 -12.11 -12.47
C ALA A 353 9.69 -12.03 -11.01
N LYS A 354 9.20 -12.96 -10.20
CA LYS A 354 9.62 -13.17 -8.83
C LYS A 354 9.93 -14.66 -8.64
N ALA A 355 10.98 -14.97 -7.93
CA ALA A 355 11.31 -16.33 -7.53
C ALA A 355 11.80 -16.31 -6.09
N GLY A 356 11.38 -17.28 -5.32
CA GLY A 356 11.80 -17.44 -3.92
C GLY A 356 12.07 -18.89 -3.59
N TYR A 357 13.08 -19.11 -2.77
CA TYR A 357 13.39 -20.40 -2.19
C TYR A 357 13.53 -20.27 -0.67
N VAL A 358 12.76 -21.05 0.04
CA VAL A 358 12.83 -21.17 1.49
C VAL A 358 13.59 -22.48 1.80
N PHE A 359 14.66 -22.37 2.57
CA PHE A 359 15.48 -23.52 2.96
C PHE A 359 14.83 -24.32 4.08
N ASP A 360 15.33 -25.52 4.35
CA ASP A 360 14.75 -26.48 5.30
C ASP A 360 14.66 -25.97 6.76
N ASP A 361 15.36 -24.88 7.10
CA ASP A 361 15.28 -24.25 8.43
C ASP A 361 14.12 -23.28 8.59
N ASP A 362 13.17 -23.23 7.62
CA ASP A 362 11.96 -22.39 7.54
C ASP A 362 12.18 -20.87 7.61
N PHE A 363 13.43 -20.41 7.74
CA PHE A 363 13.76 -18.99 7.94
C PHE A 363 14.81 -18.47 6.97
N THR A 364 15.76 -19.28 6.57
CA THR A 364 16.71 -18.90 5.54
C THR A 364 16.01 -18.92 4.20
N SER A 365 16.07 -17.80 3.51
CA SER A 365 15.42 -17.67 2.21
C SER A 365 16.25 -16.83 1.25
N LEU A 366 16.11 -17.15 -0.02
CA LEU A 366 16.67 -16.39 -1.13
C LEU A 366 15.53 -15.98 -2.05
N ALA A 367 15.37 -14.69 -2.28
CA ALA A 367 14.35 -14.16 -3.16
C ALA A 367 14.96 -13.27 -4.24
N MET A 368 14.43 -13.36 -5.43
CA MET A 368 14.75 -12.49 -6.55
C MET A 368 13.47 -11.89 -7.10
N VAL A 369 13.48 -10.58 -7.33
CA VAL A 369 12.41 -9.89 -8.06
C VAL A 369 13.03 -9.13 -9.22
N ALA A 370 12.36 -9.12 -10.36
CA ALA A 370 12.77 -8.37 -11.53
C ALA A 370 11.56 -7.82 -12.27
N SER A 371 11.71 -6.62 -12.84
CA SER A 371 10.70 -6.02 -13.71
C SER A 371 11.34 -5.27 -14.86
N TYR A 372 10.61 -5.21 -15.95
CA TYR A 372 10.88 -4.38 -17.12
C TYR A 372 9.63 -3.60 -17.48
N SER A 373 9.78 -2.32 -17.82
CA SER A 373 8.69 -1.55 -18.43
C SER A 373 9.20 -0.70 -19.58
N TYR A 374 8.38 -0.58 -20.60
CA TYR A 374 8.55 0.34 -21.71
C TYR A 374 7.33 1.23 -21.83
N HIS A 375 7.54 2.53 -21.83
CA HIS A 375 6.52 3.56 -21.90
C HIS A 375 6.78 4.43 -23.12
N ASP A 376 5.79 4.58 -24.00
CA ASP A 376 5.82 5.43 -25.19
C ASP A 376 4.64 6.38 -25.12
N GLN A 377 4.92 7.68 -25.02
CA GLN A 377 3.93 8.74 -24.94
C GLN A 377 4.12 9.71 -26.08
N ASN A 378 3.05 9.99 -26.83
CA ASN A 378 3.01 11.02 -27.84
C ASN A 378 1.93 12.04 -27.44
N SER A 379 2.29 13.29 -27.24
CA SER A 379 1.35 14.27 -26.71
C SER A 379 1.55 15.67 -27.27
N PHE A 380 0.42 16.42 -27.30
CA PHE A 380 0.45 17.84 -27.55
C PHE A 380 -0.51 18.60 -26.62
N TYR A 381 -0.19 19.87 -26.39
CA TYR A 381 -0.88 20.80 -25.51
C TYR A 381 -1.00 22.14 -26.26
N GLY A 382 -2.13 22.37 -26.93
CA GLY A 382 -2.28 23.48 -27.88
C GLY A 382 -1.27 23.36 -29.02
N LEU A 383 -0.30 24.26 -29.08
CA LEU A 383 0.78 24.26 -30.10
C LEU A 383 2.09 23.64 -29.59
N LYS A 384 2.16 23.25 -28.31
CA LYS A 384 3.32 22.56 -27.72
C LYS A 384 3.21 21.06 -27.97
N ARG A 385 4.33 20.41 -28.28
CA ARG A 385 4.41 18.96 -28.46
C ARG A 385 5.43 18.37 -27.49
N TYR A 386 5.08 17.24 -26.89
CA TYR A 386 5.99 16.49 -26.03
C TYR A 386 5.83 15.00 -26.31
N ASP A 387 6.83 14.43 -26.96
CA ASP A 387 6.90 13.00 -27.24
C ASP A 387 8.03 12.40 -26.41
N ALA A 388 7.76 11.29 -25.73
CA ALA A 388 8.75 10.76 -24.82
C ALA A 388 8.68 9.24 -24.71
N LYS A 389 9.84 8.62 -24.56
CA LYS A 389 10.03 7.19 -24.36
C LYS A 389 10.85 6.92 -23.13
N GLN A 390 10.43 5.93 -22.36
CA GLN A 390 11.16 5.46 -21.19
C GLN A 390 11.25 3.94 -21.19
N SER A 391 12.46 3.41 -21.01
CA SER A 391 12.70 1.99 -20.71
C SER A 391 13.25 1.88 -19.29
N SER A 392 12.63 1.03 -18.46
CA SER A 392 13.04 0.83 -17.07
C SER A 392 13.29 -0.64 -16.79
N VAL A 393 14.41 -0.95 -16.13
CA VAL A 393 14.76 -2.27 -15.62
C VAL A 393 14.98 -2.18 -14.13
N TYR A 394 14.41 -3.10 -13.39
CA TYR A 394 14.66 -3.27 -11.96
C TYR A 394 14.93 -4.73 -11.64
N ALA A 395 15.95 -5.00 -10.83
CA ALA A 395 16.22 -6.32 -10.27
C ALA A 395 16.68 -6.18 -8.82
N ASN A 396 16.28 -7.11 -7.97
CA ASN A 396 16.65 -7.12 -6.56
C ASN A 396 16.80 -8.58 -6.07
N LEU A 397 17.97 -8.93 -5.57
CA LEU A 397 18.30 -10.21 -4.95
C LEU A 397 18.40 -10.02 -3.45
N ILE A 398 17.62 -10.78 -2.68
CA ILE A 398 17.49 -10.65 -1.23
C ILE A 398 17.79 -12.01 -0.60
N PHE A 399 18.78 -12.06 0.26
CA PHE A 399 19.09 -13.19 1.12
C PHE A 399 18.71 -12.84 2.55
N GLN A 400 17.98 -13.72 3.23
CA GLN A 400 17.54 -13.54 4.59
C GLN A 400 17.85 -14.77 5.43
N SER A 401 18.35 -14.54 6.67
CA SER A 401 18.61 -15.62 7.62
C SER A 401 18.64 -15.09 9.06
N TYR A 402 18.85 -15.98 10.01
CA TYR A 402 19.12 -15.63 11.41
C TYR A 402 20.59 -15.30 11.67
N LEU A 403 20.82 -14.47 12.68
CA LEU A 403 22.13 -14.13 13.18
C LEU A 403 22.24 -14.45 14.67
N GLY A 404 22.68 -15.66 15.00
CA GLY A 404 22.93 -16.06 16.38
C GLY A 404 21.72 -16.42 17.23
N GLY A 405 20.49 -16.40 16.68
CA GLY A 405 19.27 -16.84 17.37
C GLY A 405 17.99 -16.30 16.74
N VAL A 406 16.84 -16.86 17.12
CA VAL A 406 15.52 -16.57 16.53
C VAL A 406 15.07 -15.12 16.66
N ASN A 407 15.60 -14.38 17.62
CA ASN A 407 15.27 -12.98 17.83
C ASN A 407 16.06 -12.02 16.94
N SER A 408 17.10 -12.50 16.28
CA SER A 408 18.03 -11.72 15.48
C SER A 408 18.00 -12.21 14.05
N LYS A 409 17.51 -11.37 13.15
CA LYS A 409 17.43 -11.66 11.71
C LYS A 409 18.25 -10.65 10.94
N PHE A 410 18.78 -11.04 9.81
CA PHE A 410 19.36 -10.11 8.85
C PHE A 410 18.85 -10.37 7.44
N SER A 411 18.79 -9.32 6.66
CA SER A 411 18.54 -9.37 5.24
C SER A 411 19.66 -8.62 4.54
N THR A 412 20.23 -9.20 3.51
CA THR A 412 21.28 -8.56 2.70
C THR A 412 21.04 -8.85 1.24
N GLY A 413 21.59 -8.03 0.38
CA GLY A 413 21.39 -8.27 -1.05
C GLY A 413 21.97 -7.19 -1.93
N ALA A 414 21.68 -7.33 -3.20
CA ALA A 414 22.08 -6.39 -4.25
C ALA A 414 20.89 -6.07 -5.14
N SER A 415 20.84 -4.83 -5.59
CA SER A 415 19.82 -4.37 -6.53
C SER A 415 20.45 -3.71 -7.73
N PHE A 416 19.70 -3.67 -8.80
CA PHE A 416 20.04 -2.98 -10.03
C PHE A 416 18.82 -2.23 -10.53
N GLN A 417 18.99 -0.96 -10.85
CA GLN A 417 17.97 -0.12 -11.46
C GLN A 417 18.58 0.61 -12.65
N SER A 418 17.86 0.63 -13.76
CA SER A 418 18.25 1.40 -14.93
C SER A 418 17.02 2.02 -15.56
N ASP A 419 17.13 3.31 -15.87
CA ASP A 419 16.10 4.09 -16.58
C ASP A 419 16.78 4.79 -17.78
N ASN A 420 16.18 4.64 -18.95
CA ASN A 420 16.62 5.32 -20.17
C ASN A 420 15.47 6.17 -20.68
N PHE A 421 15.72 7.46 -20.85
CA PHE A 421 14.76 8.45 -21.31
C PHE A 421 15.20 9.06 -22.65
N ASP A 422 14.24 9.22 -23.56
CA ASP A 422 14.36 9.97 -24.82
C ASP A 422 13.13 10.88 -24.93
N GLU A 423 13.32 12.18 -24.73
CA GLU A 423 12.27 13.19 -24.59
C GLU A 423 12.43 14.29 -25.63
N ASP A 424 11.44 14.45 -26.49
CA ASP A 424 11.37 15.49 -27.53
C ASP A 424 10.36 16.56 -27.12
N LEU A 425 10.83 17.76 -26.83
CA LEU A 425 9.98 18.92 -26.52
C LEU A 425 10.04 19.94 -27.64
N MET A 426 8.88 20.35 -28.14
CA MET A 426 8.71 21.44 -29.11
C MET A 426 7.70 22.44 -28.54
N LEU A 427 8.16 23.65 -28.27
CA LEU A 427 7.32 24.70 -27.66
C LEU A 427 6.36 25.39 -28.66
N ASN A 428 6.63 25.31 -29.95
CA ASN A 428 5.74 25.78 -30.99
C ASN A 428 5.75 24.85 -32.19
N PHE A 429 4.65 24.19 -32.43
CA PHE A 429 4.50 23.23 -33.54
C PHE A 429 4.74 23.86 -34.93
N SER A 430 4.49 25.16 -35.10
CA SER A 430 4.74 25.89 -36.36
C SER A 430 6.22 26.19 -36.59
N ASP A 431 7.08 26.05 -35.59
CA ASP A 431 8.50 26.30 -35.65
C ASP A 431 9.30 25.02 -35.33
N GLN A 432 9.69 24.30 -36.38
CA GLN A 432 10.50 23.07 -36.24
C GLN A 432 11.91 23.34 -35.65
N GLY A 433 12.40 24.57 -35.67
CA GLY A 433 13.65 24.96 -35.03
C GLY A 433 13.60 25.01 -33.51
N SER A 434 12.40 24.94 -32.91
CA SER A 434 12.19 24.91 -31.45
C SER A 434 12.25 23.51 -30.82
N LEU A 435 12.57 22.46 -31.58
CA LEU A 435 12.69 21.10 -31.06
C LEU A 435 13.94 20.96 -30.22
N VAL A 436 13.75 20.55 -28.95
CA VAL A 436 14.83 20.19 -28.03
C VAL A 436 14.69 18.73 -27.67
N ASN A 437 15.76 17.96 -27.84
CA ASN A 437 15.82 16.56 -27.44
C ASN A 437 16.63 16.41 -26.15
N TYR A 438 16.03 15.79 -25.15
CA TYR A 438 16.66 15.45 -23.86
C TYR A 438 16.83 13.94 -23.75
N LYS A 439 18.09 13.49 -23.64
CA LYS A 439 18.43 12.08 -23.42
C LYS A 439 19.09 11.92 -22.08
N ARG A 440 18.64 10.91 -21.35
CA ARG A 440 19.22 10.60 -20.05
C ARG A 440 19.23 9.11 -19.81
N ASP A 441 20.40 8.61 -19.42
CA ASP A 441 20.62 7.22 -18.99
C ASP A 441 20.96 7.21 -17.51
N GLU A 442 20.21 6.46 -16.74
CA GLU A 442 20.45 6.24 -15.33
C GLU A 442 20.75 4.76 -15.09
N VAL A 443 21.84 4.49 -14.38
CA VAL A 443 22.24 3.15 -13.98
C VAL A 443 22.66 3.20 -12.52
N VAL A 444 21.97 2.44 -11.68
CA VAL A 444 22.12 2.50 -10.23
C VAL A 444 22.18 1.08 -9.64
N PRO A 445 23.37 0.42 -9.66
CA PRO A 445 23.58 -0.74 -8.82
C PRO A 445 23.63 -0.32 -7.35
N GLY A 446 23.17 -1.21 -6.47
CA GLY A 446 23.15 -0.95 -5.03
C GLY A 446 23.34 -2.21 -4.22
N VAL A 447 23.85 -2.05 -3.00
CA VAL A 447 23.99 -3.11 -2.01
C VAL A 447 23.40 -2.68 -0.69
N PHE A 448 22.82 -3.60 0.06
CA PHE A 448 22.18 -3.27 1.32
C PHE A 448 22.37 -4.36 2.38
N PHE A 449 22.26 -3.91 3.61
CA PHE A 449 22.20 -4.77 4.80
C PHE A 449 21.16 -4.23 5.76
N GLN A 450 20.28 -5.08 6.26
CA GLN A 450 19.28 -4.77 7.26
C GLN A 450 19.34 -5.80 8.39
N TYR A 451 19.39 -5.30 9.61
CA TYR A 451 19.32 -6.10 10.82
C TYR A 451 17.97 -5.88 11.50
N THR A 452 17.32 -6.96 11.91
CA THR A 452 16.07 -6.94 12.65
C THR A 452 16.24 -7.69 13.97
N TYR A 453 16.03 -6.99 15.07
CA TYR A 453 15.99 -7.57 16.40
C TYR A 453 14.57 -7.52 16.95
N SER A 454 14.03 -8.67 17.37
CA SER A 454 12.64 -8.77 17.87
C SER A 454 12.59 -9.52 19.18
N ILE A 455 12.08 -8.86 20.22
CA ILE A 455 11.58 -9.52 21.44
C ILE A 455 10.08 -9.66 21.23
N PRO A 456 9.53 -10.88 21.12
CA PRO A 456 8.09 -11.08 20.90
C PRO A 456 7.24 -10.23 21.83
N GLU A 457 6.19 -9.64 21.28
CA GLU A 457 5.21 -8.81 22.00
C GLU A 457 5.75 -7.56 22.73
N LYS A 458 7.06 -7.27 22.67
CA LYS A 458 7.66 -6.17 23.41
C LYS A 458 8.39 -5.15 22.54
N LEU A 459 9.37 -5.58 21.77
CA LEU A 459 10.26 -4.68 21.03
C LEU A 459 10.60 -5.26 19.66
N THR A 460 10.52 -4.45 18.63
CA THR A 460 11.15 -4.72 17.34
C THR A 460 11.98 -3.52 16.92
N LEU A 461 13.22 -3.78 16.58
CA LEU A 461 14.19 -2.82 16.05
C LEU A 461 14.58 -3.27 14.64
N ILE A 462 14.51 -2.37 13.67
CA ILE A 462 15.07 -2.57 12.33
C ILE A 462 16.09 -1.47 12.08
N ALA A 463 17.34 -1.86 11.81
CA ALA A 463 18.40 -0.95 11.39
C ALA A 463 18.91 -1.38 10.03
N GLY A 464 18.90 -0.48 9.08
CA GLY A 464 19.32 -0.74 7.71
C GLY A 464 20.30 0.29 7.19
N ILE A 465 21.20 -0.15 6.35
CA ILE A 465 22.11 0.70 5.59
C ILE A 465 22.16 0.21 4.13
N ARG A 466 22.15 1.14 3.22
CA ARG A 466 22.21 0.88 1.79
C ARG A 466 23.21 1.83 1.15
N SER A 467 23.97 1.34 0.16
CA SER A 467 24.86 2.14 -0.66
C SER A 467 24.50 1.93 -2.12
N ASP A 468 24.28 3.03 -2.83
CA ASP A 468 23.91 3.04 -4.25
C ASP A 468 24.95 3.82 -5.05
N PHE A 469 25.24 3.35 -6.26
CA PHE A 469 26.28 3.88 -7.13
C PHE A 469 25.63 4.40 -8.41
N HIS A 470 25.28 5.66 -8.42
CA HIS A 470 24.57 6.29 -9.53
C HIS A 470 25.57 6.83 -10.55
N ASN A 471 25.40 6.50 -11.83
CA ASN A 471 26.31 6.93 -12.89
C ASN A 471 26.40 8.46 -13.04
N ASN A 472 25.32 9.20 -12.75
CA ASN A 472 25.27 10.67 -12.90
C ASN A 472 25.56 11.42 -11.58
N PHE A 473 25.15 10.87 -10.42
CA PHE A 473 25.23 11.56 -9.11
C PHE A 473 26.23 10.93 -8.13
N GLY A 474 26.99 9.93 -8.58
CA GLY A 474 28.03 9.27 -7.77
C GLY A 474 27.45 8.34 -6.69
N THR A 475 28.17 8.21 -5.58
CA THR A 475 27.82 7.26 -4.51
C THR A 475 27.13 7.95 -3.37
N PHE A 476 26.02 7.38 -2.90
CA PHE A 476 25.30 7.85 -1.73
C PHE A 476 24.88 6.72 -0.80
N VAL A 477 24.64 7.06 0.46
CA VAL A 477 24.34 6.11 1.52
C VAL A 477 23.03 6.45 2.19
N THR A 478 22.19 5.45 2.32
CA THR A 478 20.82 5.55 2.87
C THR A 478 20.72 4.77 4.20
N PRO A 479 20.97 5.41 5.37
CA PRO A 479 20.71 4.81 6.67
C PRO A 479 19.23 4.92 7.02
N ARG A 480 18.64 3.87 7.62
CA ARG A 480 17.26 3.85 8.09
C ARG A 480 17.12 3.08 9.39
N LEU A 481 16.28 3.58 10.29
CA LEU A 481 16.02 3.00 11.59
C LEU A 481 14.51 2.99 11.86
N HIS A 482 13.99 1.87 12.35
CA HIS A 482 12.60 1.75 12.83
C HIS A 482 12.59 1.06 14.18
N VAL A 483 11.79 1.58 15.08
CA VAL A 483 11.57 1.03 16.40
C VAL A 483 10.09 0.89 16.65
N LYS A 484 9.66 -0.29 17.07
CA LYS A 484 8.32 -0.54 17.60
C LYS A 484 8.46 -1.05 19.02
N TYR A 485 7.76 -0.42 19.96
CA TYR A 485 7.75 -0.79 21.35
C TYR A 485 6.32 -0.92 21.86
N ASN A 486 5.95 -2.10 22.34
CA ASN A 486 4.67 -2.33 22.99
C ASN A 486 4.83 -2.00 24.49
N LEU A 487 4.33 -0.83 24.91
CA LEU A 487 4.28 -0.45 26.33
C LEU A 487 3.39 -1.40 27.13
N SER A 488 2.30 -1.87 26.50
CA SER A 488 1.38 -2.89 26.97
C SER A 488 0.65 -3.49 25.76
N GLU A 489 -0.21 -4.47 25.98
CA GLU A 489 -1.07 -5.05 24.92
C GLU A 489 -1.93 -3.98 24.20
N ASN A 490 -2.25 -2.89 24.89
CA ASN A 490 -3.14 -1.83 24.41
C ASN A 490 -2.40 -0.54 23.97
N TRP A 491 -1.07 -0.45 24.15
CA TRP A 491 -0.30 0.72 23.79
C TRP A 491 0.91 0.35 22.95
N ILE A 492 0.96 0.87 21.75
CA ILE A 492 2.05 0.65 20.80
C ILE A 492 2.69 2.00 20.43
N LEU A 493 4.00 2.09 20.61
CA LEU A 493 4.83 3.20 20.13
C LEU A 493 5.61 2.75 18.90
N ARG A 494 5.71 3.62 17.90
CA ARG A 494 6.60 3.47 16.75
C ARG A 494 7.38 4.74 16.54
N ALA A 495 8.63 4.60 16.12
CA ALA A 495 9.46 5.70 15.68
C ALA A 495 10.29 5.27 14.47
N SER A 496 10.57 6.21 13.60
CA SER A 496 11.42 6.01 12.43
C SER A 496 12.31 7.22 12.20
N ALA A 497 13.51 6.97 11.68
CA ALA A 497 14.42 8.01 11.19
C ALA A 497 15.19 7.45 10.01
N GLY A 498 15.39 8.24 8.97
CA GLY A 498 16.19 7.78 7.85
C GLY A 498 16.37 8.83 6.78
N LYS A 499 17.35 8.59 5.93
CA LYS A 499 17.70 9.39 4.78
C LYS A 499 17.14 8.76 3.51
N GLY A 500 16.75 9.59 2.57
CA GLY A 500 16.32 9.14 1.25
C GLY A 500 16.86 10.06 0.17
N TYR A 501 16.92 9.53 -1.04
CA TYR A 501 17.36 10.24 -2.24
C TYR A 501 16.35 10.04 -3.35
N ARG A 502 16.33 10.94 -4.31
CA ARG A 502 15.48 10.83 -5.48
C ARG A 502 16.10 11.55 -6.66
N THR A 503 16.05 10.93 -7.83
CA THR A 503 16.39 11.60 -9.09
C THR A 503 15.16 12.33 -9.64
N PRO A 504 15.20 13.67 -9.82
CA PRO A 504 14.08 14.40 -10.39
C PRO A 504 13.97 14.17 -11.90
N ASN A 505 12.76 13.92 -12.39
CA ASN A 505 12.43 13.81 -13.81
C ASN A 505 11.68 15.07 -14.23
N VAL A 506 12.42 16.16 -14.54
CA VAL A 506 11.86 17.52 -14.62
C VAL A 506 10.68 17.62 -15.59
N LEU A 507 10.81 17.18 -16.84
CA LEU A 507 9.74 17.25 -17.84
C LEU A 507 8.71 16.14 -17.62
N ALA A 508 9.15 14.88 -17.49
CA ALA A 508 8.27 13.73 -17.37
C ALA A 508 7.26 13.85 -16.20
N GLU A 509 7.71 14.38 -15.06
CA GLU A 509 6.87 14.52 -13.86
C GLU A 509 6.01 15.79 -13.85
N ASN A 510 6.31 16.76 -14.71
CA ASN A 510 5.64 18.07 -14.75
C ASN A 510 5.08 18.40 -16.14
N SER A 511 4.86 17.39 -17.00
CA SER A 511 4.35 17.58 -18.36
C SER A 511 2.97 18.25 -18.41
N PHE A 512 2.18 18.16 -17.33
CA PHE A 512 0.90 18.88 -17.20
C PHE A 512 1.06 20.41 -17.23
N LEU A 513 2.21 20.97 -16.86
CA LEU A 513 2.51 22.42 -16.97
C LEU A 513 2.56 22.90 -18.43
N LEU A 514 2.69 21.98 -19.40
CA LEU A 514 2.60 22.31 -20.82
C LEU A 514 1.19 22.74 -21.23
N ALA A 515 0.17 22.41 -20.43
CA ALA A 515 -1.20 22.89 -20.60
C ALA A 515 -1.38 24.33 -20.09
N SER A 516 -0.38 25.18 -20.27
CA SER A 516 -0.39 26.63 -20.00
C SER A 516 0.43 27.36 -21.04
N SER A 517 0.35 28.67 -21.09
CA SER A 517 1.23 29.52 -21.95
C SER A 517 2.64 29.63 -21.40
N ARG A 518 2.88 29.26 -20.15
CA ARG A 518 4.18 29.42 -19.48
C ARG A 518 5.32 28.76 -20.24
N SER A 519 6.43 29.47 -20.31
CA SER A 519 7.71 28.93 -20.79
C SER A 519 8.35 28.06 -19.73
N ILE A 520 9.08 27.00 -20.15
CA ILE A 520 9.78 26.08 -19.28
C ILE A 520 11.24 26.47 -19.21
N ASN A 521 11.73 26.86 -18.04
CA ASN A 521 13.11 27.24 -17.80
C ASN A 521 13.76 26.30 -16.82
N ILE A 522 14.68 25.46 -17.29
CA ILE A 522 15.39 24.46 -16.51
C ILE A 522 16.82 24.93 -16.30
N ALA A 523 17.29 24.96 -15.06
CA ALA A 523 18.68 25.26 -14.74
C ALA A 523 19.61 24.16 -15.30
N ASP A 524 20.82 24.57 -15.73
CA ASP A 524 21.77 23.65 -16.39
C ASP A 524 22.16 22.43 -15.52
N ASN A 525 22.22 22.60 -14.21
CA ASN A 525 22.63 21.58 -13.25
C ASN A 525 21.50 21.30 -12.25
N ILE A 526 20.70 20.28 -12.49
CA ILE A 526 19.74 19.75 -11.52
C ILE A 526 20.37 18.59 -10.78
N ASP A 527 20.51 18.73 -9.48
CA ASP A 527 21.10 17.72 -8.61
C ASP A 527 20.07 16.73 -8.10
N GLN A 528 20.56 15.61 -7.53
CA GLN A 528 19.73 14.62 -6.85
C GLN A 528 19.05 15.24 -5.61
N GLU A 529 17.77 14.99 -5.43
CA GLU A 529 17.06 15.40 -4.23
C GLU A 529 17.46 14.51 -3.06
N GLU A 530 17.57 15.13 -1.88
CA GLU A 530 18.05 14.49 -0.66
C GLU A 530 17.29 15.05 0.54
N ALA A 531 16.79 14.14 1.42
CA ALA A 531 16.12 14.58 2.64
C ALA A 531 16.28 13.57 3.79
N TRP A 532 16.17 14.08 5.02
CA TRP A 532 15.93 13.30 6.21
C TRP A 532 14.45 13.29 6.55
N ASN A 533 13.94 12.13 6.95
CA ASN A 533 12.59 11.98 7.48
C ASN A 533 12.64 11.38 8.89
N TYR A 534 11.87 11.97 9.79
CA TYR A 534 11.71 11.53 11.17
C TYR A 534 10.24 11.35 11.47
N GLY A 535 9.87 10.27 12.15
CA GLY A 535 8.49 10.01 12.50
C GLY A 535 8.32 9.35 13.85
N ALA A 536 7.21 9.67 14.48
CA ALA A 536 6.76 9.02 15.70
C ALA A 536 5.24 8.78 15.64
N ASN A 537 4.81 7.63 16.15
CA ASN A 537 3.42 7.21 16.17
C ASN A 537 3.09 6.56 17.52
N ILE A 538 1.93 6.88 18.07
CA ILE A 538 1.38 6.24 19.25
C ILE A 538 -0.01 5.72 18.92
N THR A 539 -0.25 4.43 19.17
CA THR A 539 -1.54 3.79 18.99
C THR A 539 -2.06 3.25 20.31
N ARG A 540 -3.32 3.52 20.62
CA ARG A 540 -4.01 3.00 21.80
C ARG A 540 -5.27 2.24 21.38
N TYR A 541 -5.45 1.03 21.96
CA TYR A 541 -6.65 0.22 21.84
C TYR A 541 -7.45 0.29 23.15
N ILE A 542 -8.73 0.61 23.07
CA ILE A 542 -9.61 0.76 24.22
C ILE A 542 -10.85 -0.09 23.98
N HIS A 543 -11.16 -1.00 24.87
CA HIS A 543 -12.38 -1.81 24.79
C HIS A 543 -13.54 -1.09 25.47
N ILE A 544 -14.58 -0.72 24.73
CA ILE A 544 -15.77 -0.04 25.20
C ILE A 544 -16.98 -0.90 24.80
N ASN A 545 -17.75 -1.38 25.77
CA ASN A 545 -18.94 -2.20 25.52
C ASN A 545 -18.70 -3.42 24.59
N GLY A 546 -17.54 -4.08 24.76
CA GLY A 546 -17.15 -5.25 23.97
C GLY A 546 -16.69 -4.94 22.53
N ARG A 547 -16.50 -3.65 22.18
CA ARG A 547 -15.96 -3.18 20.90
C ARG A 547 -14.65 -2.45 21.12
N GLU A 548 -13.78 -2.50 20.11
CA GLU A 548 -12.46 -1.86 20.18
C GLU A 548 -12.50 -0.46 19.55
N LEU A 549 -12.17 0.56 20.35
CA LEU A 549 -11.81 1.89 19.87
C LEU A 549 -10.31 1.94 19.66
N THR A 550 -9.88 2.23 18.44
CA THR A 550 -8.49 2.49 18.08
C THR A 550 -8.25 4.00 17.99
N LEU A 551 -7.34 4.50 18.79
CA LEU A 551 -6.86 5.89 18.72
C LEU A 551 -5.42 5.87 18.22
N ASN A 552 -5.11 6.71 17.25
CA ASN A 552 -3.79 6.88 16.68
C ASN A 552 -3.42 8.35 16.64
N ALA A 553 -2.20 8.68 17.05
CA ALA A 553 -1.61 10.01 16.87
C ALA A 553 -0.20 9.85 16.30
N GLU A 554 0.14 10.66 15.31
CA GLU A 554 1.42 10.58 14.63
C GLU A 554 1.94 11.96 14.26
N TYR A 555 3.26 12.06 14.24
CA TYR A 555 3.99 13.23 13.80
C TYR A 555 5.14 12.80 12.90
N TYR A 556 5.28 13.48 11.76
CA TYR A 556 6.39 13.30 10.84
C TYR A 556 6.99 14.65 10.47
N ARG A 557 8.32 14.67 10.33
CA ARG A 557 9.07 15.78 9.79
C ARG A 557 10.00 15.31 8.68
N THR A 558 9.98 16.03 7.57
CA THR A 558 10.91 15.88 6.46
C THR A 558 11.71 17.18 6.32
N ASP A 559 13.04 17.08 6.37
CA ASP A 559 13.96 18.19 6.14
C ASP A 559 14.74 17.91 4.86
N PHE A 560 14.61 18.78 3.86
CA PHE A 560 15.35 18.68 2.60
C PHE A 560 16.75 19.24 2.74
N ILE A 561 17.73 18.48 2.25
CA ILE A 561 19.10 18.96 2.05
C ILE A 561 19.21 19.55 0.67
N ASN A 562 18.62 18.89 -0.33
CA ASN A 562 18.41 19.41 -1.67
C ASN A 562 17.03 18.99 -2.19
N GLN A 563 16.40 19.87 -2.97
CA GLN A 563 15.08 19.68 -3.55
C GLN A 563 15.00 20.37 -4.92
N LEU A 564 14.31 19.74 -5.87
CA LEU A 564 13.90 20.43 -7.09
C LEU A 564 12.79 21.43 -6.75
N ILE A 565 13.06 22.71 -6.95
CA ILE A 565 12.06 23.77 -6.83
C ILE A 565 11.39 23.95 -8.18
N VAL A 566 10.06 23.88 -8.18
CA VAL A 566 9.19 24.21 -9.31
C VAL A 566 8.56 25.56 -8.97
N ASP A 567 9.12 26.62 -9.49
CA ASP A 567 8.77 27.99 -9.15
C ASP A 567 7.88 28.61 -10.22
N ALA A 568 6.62 28.78 -9.86
CA ALA A 568 5.59 29.48 -10.65
C ALA A 568 5.25 30.87 -10.08
N ASP A 569 5.96 31.31 -9.03
CA ASP A 569 5.74 32.60 -8.36
C ASP A 569 6.60 33.71 -8.95
N GLN A 570 7.80 33.40 -9.49
CA GLN A 570 8.72 34.39 -10.02
C GLN A 570 8.18 35.10 -11.25
N SER A 571 7.38 34.41 -12.07
CA SER A 571 6.74 34.99 -13.26
C SER A 571 5.42 34.29 -13.54
N THR A 572 4.47 35.01 -14.14
CA THR A 572 3.19 34.46 -14.60
C THR A 572 3.27 33.84 -16.00
N ASP A 573 4.33 34.14 -16.77
CA ASP A 573 4.57 33.62 -18.12
C ASP A 573 5.68 32.56 -18.21
N ALA A 574 6.26 32.15 -17.06
CA ALA A 574 7.31 31.17 -16.98
C ALA A 574 7.20 30.29 -15.73
N VAL A 575 7.72 29.08 -15.82
CA VAL A 575 8.02 28.21 -14.68
C VAL A 575 9.52 27.95 -14.67
N TYR A 576 10.14 28.10 -13.50
CA TYR A 576 11.56 27.88 -13.31
C TYR A 576 11.81 26.61 -12.50
N PHE A 577 12.78 25.82 -12.95
CA PHE A 577 13.21 24.60 -12.30
C PHE A 577 14.66 24.76 -11.87
N TYR A 578 14.92 24.70 -10.56
CA TYR A 578 16.25 24.88 -10.00
C TYR A 578 16.41 24.13 -8.67
N ASN A 579 17.66 23.94 -8.23
CA ASN A 579 17.95 23.33 -6.93
C ASN A 579 17.62 24.28 -5.79
N LEU A 580 17.14 23.70 -4.68
CA LEU A 580 16.86 24.44 -3.44
C LEU A 580 18.06 25.30 -3.02
N ASN A 581 17.81 26.58 -2.74
CA ASN A 581 18.75 27.50 -2.10
C ASN A 581 18.11 28.07 -0.84
N GLY A 582 18.38 27.45 0.31
CA GLY A 582 17.77 27.80 1.60
C GLY A 582 17.11 26.60 2.27
N ASP A 583 16.11 26.83 3.09
CA ASP A 583 15.42 25.81 3.86
C ASP A 583 14.16 25.29 3.12
N SER A 584 13.93 23.98 3.21
CA SER A 584 12.65 23.37 2.84
C SER A 584 12.32 22.24 3.79
N TYR A 585 11.08 22.24 4.30
CA TYR A 585 10.62 21.21 5.22
C TYR A 585 9.13 20.95 5.14
N ALA A 586 8.72 19.78 5.66
CA ALA A 586 7.33 19.43 5.89
C ALA A 586 7.14 18.89 7.32
N ASN A 587 6.25 19.51 8.10
CA ASN A 587 5.72 18.97 9.33
C ASN A 587 4.31 18.46 9.09
N ASN A 588 4.04 17.24 9.53
CA ASN A 588 2.72 16.63 9.43
C ASN A 588 2.32 16.04 10.79
N PHE A 589 1.19 16.47 11.31
CA PHE A 589 0.59 15.92 12.52
C PHE A 589 -0.80 15.38 12.19
N GLN A 590 -1.10 14.12 12.56
CA GLN A 590 -2.39 13.50 12.35
C GLN A 590 -2.87 12.79 13.60
N VAL A 591 -4.17 12.91 13.87
CA VAL A 591 -4.88 12.07 14.84
C VAL A 591 -6.00 11.32 14.13
N GLU A 592 -6.24 10.07 14.52
CA GLU A 592 -7.27 9.22 13.94
C GLU A 592 -7.96 8.40 15.04
N ALA A 593 -9.26 8.27 14.92
CA ALA A 593 -10.10 7.42 15.75
C ALA A 593 -10.94 6.48 14.89
N LYS A 594 -10.91 5.18 15.20
CA LYS A 594 -11.74 4.14 14.56
C LYS A 594 -12.56 3.44 15.61
N TYR A 595 -13.88 3.36 15.41
CA TYR A 595 -14.78 2.74 16.37
C TYR A 595 -16.05 2.19 15.70
N GLU A 596 -16.45 1.00 16.08
CA GLU A 596 -17.78 0.47 15.76
C GLU A 596 -18.80 1.03 16.75
N LEU A 597 -19.54 2.09 16.36
CA LEU A 597 -20.50 2.81 17.21
C LEU A 597 -21.62 1.90 17.71
N ILE A 598 -22.25 1.17 16.80
CA ILE A 598 -23.21 0.11 17.06
C ILE A 598 -22.85 -1.07 16.14
N LYS A 599 -23.35 -2.27 16.41
CA LYS A 599 -23.07 -3.44 15.61
C LYS A 599 -23.35 -3.18 14.11
N GLY A 600 -22.31 -3.24 13.32
CA GLY A 600 -22.34 -3.04 11.87
C GLY A 600 -22.17 -1.59 11.42
N LEU A 601 -22.07 -0.59 12.32
CA LEU A 601 -21.79 0.81 12.00
C LEU A 601 -20.36 1.17 12.42
N ASP A 602 -19.47 1.19 11.47
CA ASP A 602 -18.09 1.63 11.64
C ASP A 602 -17.96 3.13 11.40
N MET A 603 -17.16 3.80 12.21
CA MET A 603 -16.79 5.20 12.08
C MET A 603 -15.27 5.34 12.03
N VAL A 604 -14.78 6.13 11.09
CA VAL A 604 -13.41 6.64 11.05
C VAL A 604 -13.47 8.15 11.10
N ALA A 605 -12.77 8.75 12.06
CA ALA A 605 -12.60 10.19 12.16
C ALA A 605 -11.10 10.51 12.18
N ALA A 606 -10.66 11.43 11.35
CA ALA A 606 -9.27 11.85 11.32
C ALA A 606 -9.15 13.37 11.14
N TRP A 607 -8.10 13.93 11.73
CA TRP A 607 -7.71 15.32 11.55
C TRP A 607 -6.20 15.41 11.36
N ARG A 608 -5.79 16.16 10.33
CA ARG A 608 -4.41 16.35 9.94
C ARG A 608 -4.07 17.82 9.76
N ILE A 609 -2.88 18.21 10.19
CA ILE A 609 -2.30 19.54 9.98
C ILE A 609 -1.00 19.37 9.19
N ASN A 610 -0.85 20.17 8.14
CA ASN A 610 0.33 20.24 7.29
C ASN A 610 0.97 21.63 7.42
N ASP A 611 2.23 21.70 7.80
CA ASP A 611 3.05 22.90 7.72
C ASP A 611 4.22 22.59 6.77
N VAL A 612 4.07 22.99 5.51
CA VAL A 612 5.03 22.68 4.44
C VAL A 612 5.54 23.98 3.84
N LYS A 613 6.84 24.20 3.98
CA LYS A 613 7.50 25.42 3.53
C LYS A 613 8.70 25.12 2.65
N MET A 614 8.99 26.05 1.76
CA MET A 614 10.18 26.01 0.91
C MET A 614 10.66 27.43 0.63
N THR A 615 11.97 27.58 0.43
CA THR A 615 12.56 28.89 0.07
C THR A 615 12.36 29.15 -1.41
N ILE A 616 11.73 30.28 -1.72
CA ILE A 616 11.60 30.87 -3.07
C ILE A 616 12.06 32.31 -2.97
N ASN A 617 12.96 32.76 -3.84
CA ASN A 617 13.49 34.12 -3.86
C ASN A 617 14.02 34.59 -2.49
N ASP A 618 14.77 33.73 -1.80
CA ASP A 618 15.34 33.94 -0.45
C ASP A 618 14.30 34.12 0.67
N GLU A 619 13.01 33.86 0.39
CA GLU A 619 11.95 33.90 1.39
C GLU A 619 11.38 32.49 1.65
N LEU A 620 11.17 32.14 2.92
CA LEU A 620 10.56 30.88 3.32
C LEU A 620 9.03 30.98 3.27
N VAL A 621 8.44 30.44 2.21
CA VAL A 621 7.00 30.54 1.92
C VAL A 621 6.28 29.20 2.07
N ASP A 622 4.96 29.24 2.27
CA ASP A 622 4.12 28.03 2.24
C ASP A 622 4.13 27.44 0.84
N ARG A 623 4.23 26.11 0.75
CA ARG A 623 4.12 25.40 -0.53
C ARG A 623 2.73 25.66 -1.14
N PRO A 624 2.63 26.08 -2.41
CA PRO A 624 1.36 26.42 -3.02
C PRO A 624 0.49 25.19 -3.31
N LEU A 625 -0.83 25.42 -3.50
CA LEU A 625 -1.85 24.45 -3.88
C LEU A 625 -1.96 23.27 -2.89
N ARG A 626 -1.74 23.57 -1.58
CA ARG A 626 -1.81 22.58 -0.49
C ARG A 626 -2.68 23.10 0.64
N SER A 627 -3.64 22.26 1.08
CA SER A 627 -4.44 22.58 2.27
C SER A 627 -3.59 22.47 3.52
N ARG A 628 -3.63 23.50 4.39
CA ARG A 628 -2.91 23.53 5.67
C ARG A 628 -3.46 22.51 6.67
N TYR A 629 -4.73 22.12 6.55
CA TYR A 629 -5.34 21.06 7.36
C TYR A 629 -6.35 20.25 6.55
N LYS A 630 -6.60 19.02 6.99
CA LYS A 630 -7.63 18.16 6.43
C LYS A 630 -8.36 17.38 7.53
N GLY A 631 -9.68 17.33 7.45
CA GLY A 631 -10.55 16.47 8.27
C GLY A 631 -11.17 15.39 7.41
N LEU A 632 -11.34 14.19 7.97
CA LEU A 632 -12.08 13.08 7.36
C LEU A 632 -13.06 12.51 8.36
N LEU A 633 -14.31 12.30 7.93
CA LEU A 633 -15.29 11.49 8.62
C LEU A 633 -15.86 10.47 7.64
N ASN A 634 -15.73 9.20 7.98
CA ASN A 634 -16.29 8.09 7.22
C ASN A 634 -17.23 7.27 8.12
N PHE A 635 -18.41 6.95 7.61
CA PHE A 635 -19.39 6.08 8.23
C PHE A 635 -19.72 4.94 7.27
N SER A 636 -19.67 3.72 7.75
CA SER A 636 -20.02 2.52 6.98
C SER A 636 -20.98 1.65 7.78
N TYR A 637 -22.22 1.56 7.35
CA TYR A 637 -23.22 0.71 7.99
C TYR A 637 -23.53 -0.52 7.16
N THR A 638 -23.27 -1.69 7.69
CA THR A 638 -23.60 -2.98 7.07
C THR A 638 -24.74 -3.65 7.85
N THR A 639 -25.85 -3.93 7.17
CA THR A 639 -26.98 -4.63 7.79
C THR A 639 -26.63 -6.08 8.14
N PRO A 640 -27.37 -6.72 9.09
CA PRO A 640 -27.20 -8.12 9.40
C PRO A 640 -27.25 -9.01 8.15
N LEU A 641 -26.41 -10.04 8.12
CA LEU A 641 -26.22 -10.95 6.99
C LEU A 641 -25.69 -10.25 5.72
N LYS A 642 -25.06 -9.10 5.85
CA LYS A 642 -24.46 -8.32 4.75
C LYS A 642 -25.40 -8.17 3.54
N LYS A 643 -26.70 -7.84 3.79
CA LYS A 643 -27.69 -7.65 2.71
C LYS A 643 -27.60 -6.29 2.04
N TRP A 644 -27.30 -5.26 2.85
CA TRP A 644 -27.13 -3.89 2.42
C TRP A 644 -25.93 -3.27 3.13
N GLN A 645 -25.25 -2.39 2.43
CA GLN A 645 -24.22 -1.51 2.99
C GLN A 645 -24.49 -0.08 2.57
N PHE A 646 -24.27 0.85 3.50
CA PHE A 646 -24.44 2.30 3.32
C PHE A 646 -23.13 2.93 3.74
N ASP A 647 -22.48 3.63 2.83
CA ASP A 647 -21.21 4.29 3.05
C ASP A 647 -21.39 5.79 2.84
N PHE A 648 -20.81 6.58 3.74
CA PHE A 648 -20.80 8.03 3.64
C PHE A 648 -19.43 8.54 4.09
N THR A 649 -18.80 9.35 3.25
CA THR A 649 -17.51 9.99 3.54
C THR A 649 -17.64 11.49 3.35
N THR A 650 -17.08 12.25 4.27
CA THR A 650 -16.92 13.69 4.12
C THR A 650 -15.49 14.11 4.43
N GLN A 651 -14.95 14.97 3.57
CA GLN A 651 -13.62 15.53 3.67
C GLN A 651 -13.73 17.05 3.83
N PHE A 652 -13.04 17.58 4.84
CA PHE A 652 -12.90 19.02 5.09
C PHE A 652 -11.48 19.41 4.68
N ASN A 653 -11.34 20.25 3.67
CA ASN A 653 -10.07 20.74 3.18
C ASN A 653 -9.88 22.19 3.62
N GLY A 654 -8.75 22.48 4.24
CA GLY A 654 -8.40 23.81 4.74
C GLY A 654 -7.95 24.75 3.63
N LYS A 655 -7.78 26.01 3.97
CA LYS A 655 -7.19 27.00 3.09
C LYS A 655 -5.72 26.68 2.77
N GLY A 656 -5.23 27.23 1.68
CA GLY A 656 -3.84 27.14 1.27
C GLY A 656 -3.46 28.26 0.30
N ARG A 657 -2.16 28.39 0.05
CA ARG A 657 -1.61 29.42 -0.83
C ARG A 657 -1.80 29.05 -2.31
N VAL A 658 -2.04 30.07 -3.13
CA VAL A 658 -2.03 30.00 -4.59
C VAL A 658 -0.74 30.68 -5.09
N PRO A 659 -0.07 30.20 -6.15
CA PRO A 659 1.03 30.95 -6.79
C PRO A 659 0.60 32.37 -7.17
N SER A 660 1.51 33.32 -7.06
CA SER A 660 1.21 34.73 -7.33
C SER A 660 0.80 34.97 -8.78
N THR A 661 -0.32 35.64 -8.96
CA THR A 661 -0.82 36.06 -10.27
C THR A 661 -0.89 37.60 -10.37
N VAL A 662 -0.25 38.32 -9.44
CA VAL A 662 -0.32 39.78 -9.34
C VAL A 662 0.21 40.51 -10.57
N MET A 663 1.10 39.87 -11.34
CA MET A 663 1.63 40.41 -12.60
C MET A 663 0.66 40.29 -13.78
N ASN A 664 -0.40 39.52 -13.65
CA ASN A 664 -1.44 39.44 -14.68
C ASN A 664 -2.32 40.70 -14.68
N PRO A 665 -3.01 41.01 -15.79
CA PRO A 665 -4.13 41.92 -15.80
C PRO A 665 -5.15 41.60 -14.71
N GLN A 666 -5.82 42.59 -14.17
CA GLN A 666 -6.72 42.46 -13.03
C GLN A 666 -7.79 41.35 -13.21
N GLU A 667 -8.30 41.16 -14.42
CA GLU A 667 -9.27 40.14 -14.80
C GLU A 667 -8.74 38.71 -14.69
N TYR A 668 -7.43 38.52 -14.82
CA TYR A 668 -6.73 37.22 -14.76
C TYR A 668 -6.01 37.00 -13.43
N GLN A 669 -6.19 37.90 -12.45
CA GLN A 669 -5.63 37.69 -11.10
C GLN A 669 -6.47 36.71 -10.29
N ARG A 670 -5.80 35.95 -9.43
CA ARG A 670 -6.41 35.04 -8.46
C ARG A 670 -6.06 35.45 -7.04
N PRO A 671 -6.91 35.15 -6.05
CA PRO A 671 -6.58 35.34 -4.63
C PRO A 671 -5.30 34.61 -4.25
N GLU A 672 -4.52 35.20 -3.33
CA GLU A 672 -3.28 34.59 -2.83
C GLU A 672 -3.53 33.31 -2.03
N GLU A 673 -4.73 33.14 -1.46
CA GLU A 673 -5.16 31.93 -0.75
C GLU A 673 -6.51 31.47 -1.29
N PHE A 674 -6.70 30.15 -1.36
CA PHE A 674 -8.01 29.55 -1.60
C PHE A 674 -8.74 29.29 -0.28
N ASP A 675 -10.08 29.36 -0.31
CA ASP A 675 -10.94 29.16 0.83
C ASP A 675 -11.10 27.66 1.21
N PRO A 676 -11.40 27.34 2.48
CA PRO A 676 -11.75 25.99 2.89
C PRO A 676 -12.97 25.46 2.14
N TYR A 677 -12.95 24.16 1.83
CA TYR A 677 -14.06 23.50 1.15
C TYR A 677 -14.31 22.09 1.67
N GLN A 678 -15.48 21.55 1.34
CA GLN A 678 -15.94 20.24 1.78
C GLN A 678 -16.37 19.39 0.60
N ILE A 679 -15.93 18.13 0.58
CA ILE A 679 -16.37 17.12 -0.39
C ILE A 679 -17.12 16.03 0.37
N MET A 680 -18.25 15.58 -0.17
CA MET A 680 -19.08 14.54 0.40
C MET A 680 -19.35 13.47 -0.66
N ASN A 681 -19.15 12.20 -0.30
CA ASN A 681 -19.40 11.05 -1.15
C ASN A 681 -20.32 10.06 -0.42
N GLY A 682 -21.15 9.36 -1.15
CA GLY A 682 -22.02 8.34 -0.57
C GLY A 682 -22.30 7.19 -1.51
N GLN A 683 -22.43 5.97 -0.98
CA GLN A 683 -22.74 4.78 -1.76
C GLN A 683 -23.75 3.88 -1.01
N ILE A 684 -24.60 3.23 -1.75
CA ILE A 684 -25.48 2.17 -1.27
C ILE A 684 -25.19 0.92 -2.08
N THR A 685 -24.89 -0.19 -1.40
CA THR A 685 -24.62 -1.48 -2.02
C THR A 685 -25.64 -2.51 -1.56
N LYS A 686 -26.25 -3.21 -2.51
CA LYS A 686 -27.12 -4.36 -2.29
C LYS A 686 -26.37 -5.63 -2.64
N TYR A 687 -26.24 -6.54 -1.66
CA TYR A 687 -25.60 -7.85 -1.84
C TYR A 687 -26.63 -8.94 -2.12
N PHE A 688 -26.30 -9.79 -3.07
CA PHE A 688 -26.96 -11.06 -3.37
C PHE A 688 -25.92 -12.19 -3.22
N ARG A 689 -26.28 -13.43 -3.53
CA ARG A 689 -25.37 -14.57 -3.32
C ARG A 689 -24.11 -14.52 -4.17
N THR A 690 -24.22 -14.14 -5.44
CA THR A 690 -23.12 -14.17 -6.43
C THR A 690 -22.93 -12.82 -7.12
N TRP A 691 -23.76 -11.82 -6.83
CA TRP A 691 -23.70 -10.53 -7.48
C TRP A 691 -24.08 -9.40 -6.50
N GLU A 692 -23.65 -8.22 -6.82
CA GLU A 692 -23.87 -6.99 -6.04
C GLU A 692 -24.31 -5.88 -6.99
N LEU A 693 -25.23 -5.04 -6.53
CA LEU A 693 -25.56 -3.78 -7.19
C LEU A 693 -25.15 -2.64 -6.29
N TYR A 694 -24.55 -1.62 -6.88
CA TYR A 694 -24.21 -0.41 -6.15
C TYR A 694 -24.62 0.84 -6.92
N VAL A 695 -25.02 1.87 -6.19
CA VAL A 695 -25.29 3.21 -6.67
C VAL A 695 -24.67 4.20 -5.68
N GLY A 696 -24.06 5.25 -6.22
CA GLY A 696 -23.44 6.25 -5.37
C GLY A 696 -23.37 7.62 -6.02
N VAL A 697 -22.89 8.57 -5.24
CA VAL A 697 -22.71 9.95 -5.63
C VAL A 697 -21.34 10.42 -5.12
N GLU A 698 -20.53 10.94 -6.02
CA GLU A 698 -19.33 11.71 -5.70
C GLU A 698 -19.67 13.20 -5.70
N ASN A 699 -18.97 13.93 -4.83
CA ASN A 699 -19.18 15.37 -4.67
C ASN A 699 -20.66 15.77 -4.50
N LEU A 700 -21.34 15.17 -3.51
CA LEU A 700 -22.77 15.35 -3.25
C LEU A 700 -23.17 16.85 -3.11
N ALA A 701 -22.27 17.67 -2.54
CA ALA A 701 -22.47 19.11 -2.36
C ALA A 701 -22.32 19.91 -3.67
N ASN A 702 -21.90 19.31 -4.75
CA ASN A 702 -21.63 19.95 -6.05
C ASN A 702 -20.65 21.12 -5.94
N PHE A 703 -19.59 20.94 -5.12
CA PHE A 703 -18.55 21.96 -4.98
C PHE A 703 -17.56 21.85 -6.14
N THR A 704 -17.25 22.98 -6.79
CA THR A 704 -16.19 23.09 -7.78
C THR A 704 -15.30 24.29 -7.48
N GLN A 705 -14.04 24.23 -7.89
CA GLN A 705 -13.17 25.38 -7.90
C GLN A 705 -13.73 26.42 -8.89
N SER A 706 -13.89 27.67 -8.45
CA SER A 706 -14.27 28.77 -9.37
C SER A 706 -13.11 29.09 -10.28
N ASP A 707 -13.40 29.36 -11.55
CA ASP A 707 -12.45 29.81 -12.58
C ASP A 707 -11.14 29.00 -12.60
N PRO A 708 -11.21 27.67 -12.86
CA PRO A 708 -10.05 26.79 -12.80
C PRO A 708 -9.02 27.09 -13.89
N ILE A 709 -9.43 27.72 -14.98
CA ILE A 709 -8.59 28.10 -16.11
C ILE A 709 -8.46 29.62 -16.14
N ILE A 710 -7.24 30.14 -16.24
CA ILE A 710 -6.95 31.58 -16.43
C ILE A 710 -6.90 31.87 -17.91
N ALA A 711 -7.53 32.96 -18.35
CA ALA A 711 -7.60 33.41 -19.75
C ALA A 711 -8.06 32.28 -20.71
N GLY A 712 -9.10 31.52 -20.33
CA GLY A 712 -9.69 30.48 -21.18
C GLY A 712 -10.31 30.99 -22.47
N ASP A 713 -10.66 32.29 -22.53
CA ASP A 713 -11.14 32.98 -23.71
C ASP A 713 -10.03 33.28 -24.75
N ASP A 714 -8.76 33.28 -24.35
CA ASP A 714 -7.58 33.41 -25.22
C ASP A 714 -6.53 32.32 -24.92
N PRO A 715 -6.79 31.04 -25.23
CA PRO A 715 -5.96 29.91 -24.81
C PRO A 715 -4.58 29.83 -25.53
N PHE A 716 -4.36 30.64 -26.53
CA PHE A 716 -3.05 30.82 -27.19
C PHE A 716 -2.35 32.11 -26.76
N GLY A 717 -2.99 32.91 -25.93
CA GLY A 717 -2.47 34.15 -25.38
C GLY A 717 -1.46 33.94 -24.25
N GLN A 718 -0.82 35.04 -23.90
CA GLN A 718 0.29 35.05 -22.91
C GLN A 718 -0.13 34.59 -21.51
N TYR A 719 -1.40 34.78 -21.11
CA TYR A 719 -1.86 34.59 -19.74
C TYR A 719 -2.60 33.28 -19.50
N PHE A 720 -2.75 32.45 -20.54
CA PHE A 720 -3.46 31.18 -20.41
C PHE A 720 -2.75 30.24 -19.45
N ASP A 721 -3.47 29.75 -18.43
CA ASP A 721 -2.93 28.83 -17.44
C ASP A 721 -4.03 27.93 -16.84
N SER A 722 -3.89 26.61 -16.98
CA SER A 722 -4.75 25.58 -16.39
C SER A 722 -4.12 24.88 -15.19
N SER A 723 -2.93 25.29 -14.73
CA SER A 723 -2.14 24.56 -13.73
C SER A 723 -2.41 24.95 -12.27
N LEU A 724 -3.22 26.00 -12.02
CA LEU A 724 -3.47 26.50 -10.67
C LEU A 724 -4.68 25.83 -10.00
N ILE A 725 -4.64 24.49 -9.89
CA ILE A 725 -5.74 23.69 -9.36
C ILE A 725 -5.53 23.29 -7.91
N TRP A 726 -6.50 23.60 -7.06
CA TRP A 726 -6.52 23.29 -5.63
C TRP A 726 -7.78 22.52 -5.18
N GLY A 727 -8.85 22.50 -5.99
CA GLY A 727 -10.12 21.85 -5.71
C GLY A 727 -10.63 21.02 -6.89
N PRO A 728 -11.78 20.36 -6.76
CA PRO A 728 -12.42 19.67 -7.86
C PRO A 728 -12.78 20.61 -9.01
N VAL A 729 -12.51 20.19 -10.24
CA VAL A 729 -12.92 20.89 -11.47
C VAL A 729 -14.33 20.45 -11.84
N MET A 730 -14.63 19.16 -11.71
CA MET A 730 -15.93 18.58 -12.01
C MET A 730 -16.85 18.55 -10.79
N GLY A 731 -18.13 18.82 -11.01
CA GLY A 731 -19.19 18.83 -9.99
C GLY A 731 -19.64 17.44 -9.56
N ARG A 732 -20.95 17.29 -9.32
CA ARG A 732 -21.55 16.06 -8.81
C ARG A 732 -21.60 14.97 -9.86
N LYS A 733 -21.08 13.78 -9.54
CA LYS A 733 -21.17 12.58 -10.38
C LYS A 733 -22.03 11.53 -9.70
N ILE A 734 -23.07 11.04 -10.39
CA ILE A 734 -23.88 9.90 -9.98
C ILE A 734 -23.37 8.69 -10.74
N TYR A 735 -23.17 7.57 -10.04
CA TYR A 735 -22.70 6.34 -10.66
C TYR A 735 -23.51 5.12 -10.22
N PHE A 736 -23.46 4.10 -11.03
CA PHE A 736 -24.05 2.79 -10.74
C PHE A 736 -23.15 1.68 -11.27
N GLY A 737 -23.27 0.51 -10.68
CA GLY A 737 -22.53 -0.63 -11.17
C GLY A 737 -23.04 -1.96 -10.66
N LEU A 738 -22.51 -3.00 -11.31
CA LEU A 738 -22.79 -4.40 -11.01
C LEU A 738 -21.47 -5.14 -10.82
N ARG A 739 -21.36 -5.92 -9.74
CA ARG A 739 -20.29 -6.90 -9.54
C ARG A 739 -20.87 -8.30 -9.52
N PHE A 740 -20.24 -9.22 -10.24
CA PHE A 740 -20.60 -10.62 -10.28
C PHE A 740 -19.37 -11.47 -10.04
N ALA A 741 -19.44 -12.41 -9.11
CA ALA A 741 -18.33 -13.28 -8.76
C ALA A 741 -18.77 -14.74 -8.71
N ILE A 742 -17.92 -15.61 -9.21
CA ILE A 742 -18.00 -17.06 -9.01
C ILE A 742 -16.77 -17.45 -8.22
N ASP A 743 -16.96 -17.74 -6.94
CA ASP A 743 -15.89 -18.20 -6.07
C ASP A 743 -15.46 -19.62 -6.42
N ARG A 744 -14.32 -20.02 -5.90
CA ARG A 744 -13.89 -21.43 -5.94
C ARG A 744 -14.59 -22.18 -4.81
N GLU A 745 -15.02 -23.39 -5.10
CA GLU A 745 -15.52 -24.34 -4.11
C GLU A 745 -14.35 -24.90 -3.28
#